data_e425334834fb4e66d3248a370bc14df9
#
_entry.id   e425334834fb4e66d3248a370bc14df9
#
_cell.length_a   1.000
_cell.length_b   1.000
_cell.length_c   1.000
_cell.angle_alpha   90.00
_cell.angle_beta   90.00
_cell.angle_gamma   90.00
#
_symmetry.space_group_name_H-M   'P 1'
#
loop_
_entity.id
_entity.type
_entity.pdbx_description
1 polymer ?
#
loop_
_entity_poly.entity_id
_entity_poly.type
_entity_poly.pdbx_seq_one_letter_code
_entity_poly.pdbx_strand_id
1 'polypeptide(L)'
;MNIDVNELEVMEDIASLAVVTGEKKEKYLFWQLEISMAHAKRIDLIVSFLMESGVKMLLPKLKQAQKRGVPIRVLTGNYLGITQPSALYLLRSELGDQIDLRFYADSHRSFHLKAYFFHADKESRVFIGSSNLSRSALTSGIEWNYCLSSVVDKQAFDQFYASFEDLFYNKSVEITDTVLKKYAKSWVRPAVAKDLARYEKQSEEEKQSGLKQEYEPRGVQIEALYELEKSRKEGAEKGIVHAATGIGKTYLAAFDSLPYKRVLFVAHREEILRQAAEAFHNVRPDDSYGFFTGDKKNADVDLLFASVASLGKEEVLKRKFSPDSFEYIVMDECHHSTADQYQKILDFFHPAYLLGLTATPERMDGRSVYELYDFEVPYEITLKEAVNRGVLVPFHYYGIMDDTVDYSALHFVRGHYEESELTAAYLENTKRDQLILGYFRKYHPKHALGFCCSRQHASHMARFFSESGVAAGAVYSREDNTENEGDEKTYWLDRIEAVKKLESGEIQVLFCVDMFNEGVDIPVVDLVMFLRPTESPIIFLQQLGRGLRKAPGKEYLTVLDFAGNYRQANLAPYLLSGETANFHASTADVALTLPYPQDCIVDFDLKLIDLFRKMEEGKRKGHDAVVHEYNRVKELLQHVPTRVELFTHMDEAVYQYCLKEAKENPFRHYVMFRSALGDLEKEKCAWIGTDAGDFLELIEQTNMQKSYKMPVLSAFCEADGGSVNGLKMAVTESDVLWSWKKFYQTGTNWKDVNKCKTKADFENMTDKDHLQNITKNPVNFLKQSGKGFFVDKEGYLIALKDEMQAVLQEGGTRFADEIRDIVQYRVLEYYWKRYRDKA
;
A
#
# COMPACT_ATOMS: atom_id res chain seq x y z
N MET A 1 23.14 23.17 -30.08
CA MET A 1 22.53 22.56 -31.29
C MET A 1 22.42 23.64 -32.35
N ASN A 2 23.14 23.49 -33.45
CA ASN A 2 22.91 24.34 -34.63
C ASN A 2 21.60 23.86 -35.28
N ILE A 3 20.60 24.69 -35.20
CA ILE A 3 19.32 24.48 -35.94
C ILE A 3 19.62 24.69 -37.42
N ASP A 4 19.27 23.73 -38.25
CA ASP A 4 19.47 23.80 -39.69
C ASP A 4 18.58 24.91 -40.28
N VAL A 5 19.05 25.64 -41.30
CA VAL A 5 18.31 26.75 -41.94
C VAL A 5 16.95 26.28 -42.44
N ASN A 6 16.86 25.05 -42.92
CA ASN A 6 15.58 24.43 -43.31
C ASN A 6 14.61 24.18 -42.17
N GLU A 7 15.10 23.94 -40.94
CA GLU A 7 14.24 23.80 -39.77
C GLU A 7 13.69 25.16 -39.32
N LEU A 8 14.43 26.26 -39.51
CA LEU A 8 13.99 27.63 -39.21
C LEU A 8 12.88 28.10 -40.16
N GLU A 9 13.01 27.84 -41.48
CA GLU A 9 11.95 28.18 -42.47
C GLU A 9 10.67 27.41 -42.21
N VAL A 10 10.78 26.09 -41.90
CA VAL A 10 9.61 25.26 -41.54
C VAL A 10 8.96 25.77 -40.22
N MET A 11 9.74 26.26 -39.25
CA MET A 11 9.20 26.79 -37.99
C MET A 11 8.48 28.13 -38.20
N GLU A 12 8.93 29.01 -39.09
CA GLU A 12 8.24 30.24 -39.46
C GLU A 12 6.92 29.99 -40.20
N ASP A 13 6.87 29.06 -41.12
CA ASP A 13 5.65 28.66 -41.84
C ASP A 13 4.62 28.03 -40.85
N ILE A 14 5.06 27.20 -39.91
CA ILE A 14 4.20 26.64 -38.89
C ILE A 14 3.63 27.74 -37.98
N ALA A 15 4.43 28.71 -37.58
CA ALA A 15 4.03 29.81 -36.72
C ALA A 15 2.95 30.76 -37.34
N SER A 16 2.78 30.73 -38.69
CA SER A 16 1.82 31.56 -39.42
C SER A 16 0.41 30.93 -39.53
N LEU A 17 0.24 29.64 -39.11
CA LEU A 17 -1.03 28.95 -39.27
C LEU A 17 -2.10 29.46 -38.29
N ALA A 18 -3.17 30.04 -38.84
CA ALA A 18 -4.32 30.49 -38.04
C ALA A 18 -5.23 29.32 -37.62
N VAL A 19 -5.22 28.22 -38.35
CA VAL A 19 -6.07 27.02 -38.09
C VAL A 19 -5.22 25.78 -38.10
N VAL A 20 -5.37 24.98 -37.04
CA VAL A 20 -4.63 23.71 -36.80
C VAL A 20 -5.61 22.55 -36.78
N THR A 21 -5.43 21.57 -37.67
CA THR A 21 -6.44 20.51 -37.89
C THR A 21 -5.98 19.10 -37.48
N GLY A 22 -4.71 18.87 -37.16
CA GLY A 22 -4.18 17.56 -36.79
C GLY A 22 -4.06 16.54 -37.96
N GLU A 23 -4.51 16.87 -39.15
CA GLU A 23 -4.55 15.94 -40.30
C GLU A 23 -3.16 15.53 -40.81
N LYS A 24 -2.18 16.43 -40.69
CA LYS A 24 -0.80 16.21 -41.11
C LYS A 24 0.14 16.58 -39.99
N LYS A 25 1.32 15.98 -39.95
CA LYS A 25 2.30 16.20 -38.89
C LYS A 25 2.69 17.69 -38.74
N GLU A 26 2.80 18.41 -39.84
CA GLU A 26 3.11 19.85 -39.85
C GLU A 26 1.98 20.70 -39.24
N LYS A 27 0.76 20.16 -39.18
CA LYS A 27 -0.43 20.84 -38.62
C LYS A 27 -0.79 20.36 -37.23
N TYR A 28 0.08 19.65 -36.53
CA TYR A 28 -0.17 19.24 -35.15
C TYR A 28 -0.15 20.45 -34.20
N LEU A 29 -1.14 20.52 -33.32
CA LEU A 29 -1.22 21.58 -32.32
C LEU A 29 0.06 21.62 -31.45
N PHE A 30 0.66 20.47 -31.17
CA PHE A 30 1.89 20.34 -30.39
C PHE A 30 3.00 21.33 -30.84
N TRP A 31 3.25 21.44 -32.15
CA TRP A 31 4.32 22.32 -32.67
C TRP A 31 4.01 23.79 -32.45
N GLN A 32 2.75 24.20 -32.62
CA GLN A 32 2.30 25.56 -32.38
C GLN A 32 2.46 25.96 -30.91
N LEU A 33 2.08 25.02 -29.98
CA LEU A 33 2.24 25.22 -28.55
C LEU A 33 3.73 25.32 -28.19
N GLU A 34 4.58 24.45 -28.76
CA GLU A 34 6.03 24.46 -28.53
C GLU A 34 6.68 25.79 -28.91
N ILE A 35 6.38 26.29 -30.10
CA ILE A 35 6.88 27.58 -30.58
C ILE A 35 6.39 28.72 -29.67
N SER A 36 5.11 28.71 -29.30
CA SER A 36 4.53 29.76 -28.45
C SER A 36 5.10 29.72 -27.03
N MET A 37 5.33 28.50 -26.44
CA MET A 37 5.99 28.34 -25.15
C MET A 37 7.42 28.87 -25.12
N ALA A 38 8.17 28.73 -26.24
CA ALA A 38 9.55 29.18 -26.30
C ALA A 38 9.69 30.69 -26.08
N HIS A 39 8.69 31.48 -26.47
CA HIS A 39 8.68 32.93 -26.41
C HIS A 39 7.78 33.50 -25.30
N ALA A 40 7.02 32.65 -24.61
CA ALA A 40 6.08 33.09 -23.60
C ALA A 40 6.76 33.68 -22.36
N LYS A 41 6.17 34.74 -21.81
CA LYS A 41 6.45 35.31 -20.48
C LYS A 41 5.41 34.93 -19.44
N ARG A 42 4.29 34.36 -19.83
CA ARG A 42 3.29 33.71 -18.99
C ARG A 42 2.52 32.70 -19.83
N ILE A 43 2.19 31.56 -19.24
CA ILE A 43 1.45 30.47 -19.87
C ILE A 43 0.21 30.20 -19.03
N ASP A 44 -0.97 30.28 -19.66
CA ASP A 44 -2.23 29.96 -19.02
C ASP A 44 -2.98 28.93 -19.84
N LEU A 45 -3.24 27.75 -19.21
CA LEU A 45 -3.90 26.62 -19.85
C LEU A 45 -5.28 26.41 -19.23
N ILE A 46 -6.31 26.29 -20.06
CA ILE A 46 -7.65 25.92 -19.62
C ILE A 46 -8.12 24.74 -20.49
N VAL A 47 -8.33 23.59 -19.88
CA VAL A 47 -8.72 22.36 -20.58
C VAL A 47 -9.74 21.57 -19.76
N SER A 48 -10.70 20.93 -20.44
CA SER A 48 -11.74 20.17 -19.76
C SER A 48 -11.19 19.01 -18.99
N PHE A 49 -10.13 18.37 -19.50
CA PHE A 49 -9.45 17.28 -18.83
C PHE A 49 -7.97 17.18 -19.22
N LEU A 50 -7.21 16.57 -18.33
CA LEU A 50 -5.79 16.29 -18.44
C LEU A 50 -5.55 14.79 -18.50
N MET A 51 -4.79 14.34 -19.50
CA MET A 51 -4.29 12.98 -19.57
C MET A 51 -2.78 12.95 -19.37
N GLU A 52 -2.28 11.91 -18.73
CA GLU A 52 -0.85 11.72 -18.47
C GLU A 52 -0.01 11.81 -19.74
N SER A 53 -0.50 11.22 -20.83
CA SER A 53 0.16 11.23 -22.13
C SER A 53 0.36 12.65 -22.70
N GLY A 54 -0.64 13.51 -22.60
CA GLY A 54 -0.57 14.91 -23.03
C GLY A 54 0.36 15.75 -22.16
N VAL A 55 0.29 15.55 -20.85
CA VAL A 55 1.20 16.23 -19.89
C VAL A 55 2.64 15.84 -20.18
N LYS A 56 2.96 14.53 -20.32
CA LYS A 56 4.32 14.06 -20.66
C LYS A 56 4.87 14.70 -21.91
N MET A 57 4.03 14.95 -22.92
CA MET A 57 4.46 15.63 -24.15
C MET A 57 4.87 17.09 -23.94
N LEU A 58 4.08 17.85 -23.16
CA LEU A 58 4.36 19.29 -22.95
C LEU A 58 5.38 19.54 -21.85
N LEU A 59 5.56 18.60 -20.93
CA LEU A 59 6.38 18.76 -19.73
C LEU A 59 7.81 19.23 -20.00
N PRO A 60 8.57 18.69 -20.99
CA PRO A 60 9.92 19.19 -21.27
C PRO A 60 9.94 20.68 -21.62
N LYS A 61 8.92 21.19 -22.32
CA LYS A 61 8.82 22.61 -22.72
C LYS A 61 8.31 23.48 -21.57
N LEU A 62 7.39 23.00 -20.76
CA LEU A 62 6.96 23.66 -19.53
C LEU A 62 8.13 23.82 -18.55
N LYS A 63 8.97 22.78 -18.38
CA LYS A 63 10.21 22.87 -17.59
C LYS A 63 11.20 23.91 -18.13
N GLN A 64 11.34 24.00 -19.44
CA GLN A 64 12.19 25.03 -20.07
C GLN A 64 11.64 26.44 -19.82
N ALA A 65 10.31 26.62 -19.90
CA ALA A 65 9.66 27.88 -19.57
C ALA A 65 9.84 28.24 -18.09
N GLN A 66 9.65 27.28 -17.20
CA GLN A 66 9.86 27.44 -15.75
C GLN A 66 11.28 27.87 -15.41
N LYS A 67 12.30 27.25 -16.03
CA LYS A 67 13.72 27.65 -15.84
C LYS A 67 14.00 29.10 -16.26
N ARG A 68 13.18 29.70 -17.13
CA ARG A 68 13.21 31.10 -17.50
C ARG A 68 12.41 31.98 -16.53
N GLY A 69 11.81 31.43 -15.50
CA GLY A 69 10.95 32.14 -14.54
C GLY A 69 9.55 32.47 -15.08
N VAL A 70 9.07 31.78 -16.11
CA VAL A 70 7.75 31.98 -16.69
C VAL A 70 6.67 31.43 -15.78
N PRO A 71 5.69 32.22 -15.29
CA PRO A 71 4.56 31.75 -14.53
C PRO A 71 3.67 30.82 -15.37
N ILE A 72 3.23 29.72 -14.76
CA ILE A 72 2.38 28.71 -15.41
C ILE A 72 1.12 28.53 -14.57
N ARG A 73 -0.05 28.70 -15.18
CA ARG A 73 -1.36 28.48 -14.55
C ARG A 73 -2.14 27.46 -15.36
N VAL A 74 -2.78 26.51 -14.66
CA VAL A 74 -3.59 25.47 -15.31
C VAL A 74 -4.93 25.36 -14.62
N LEU A 75 -6.00 25.58 -15.38
CA LEU A 75 -7.37 25.33 -14.96
C LEU A 75 -7.93 24.11 -15.68
N THR A 76 -8.34 23.11 -14.92
CA THR A 76 -8.94 21.89 -15.47
C THR A 76 -10.25 21.55 -14.78
N GLY A 77 -11.03 20.65 -15.38
CA GLY A 77 -12.24 20.11 -14.80
C GLY A 77 -12.04 18.70 -14.24
N ASN A 78 -12.91 18.33 -13.32
CA ASN A 78 -13.12 16.96 -12.90
C ASN A 78 -14.39 16.36 -13.52
N TYR A 79 -14.96 17.05 -14.52
CA TYR A 79 -16.18 16.65 -15.23
C TYR A 79 -15.99 15.27 -15.88
N LEU A 80 -16.97 14.37 -15.66
CA LEU A 80 -16.94 12.99 -16.10
C LEU A 80 -15.73 12.14 -15.58
N GLY A 81 -14.95 12.65 -14.64
CA GLY A 81 -13.80 11.93 -14.07
C GLY A 81 -12.68 11.60 -15.08
N ILE A 82 -12.59 12.31 -16.22
CA ILE A 82 -11.60 11.98 -17.27
C ILE A 82 -10.20 12.48 -16.91
N THR A 83 -10.08 13.58 -16.17
CA THR A 83 -8.77 14.07 -15.70
C THR A 83 -8.09 12.99 -14.87
N GLN A 84 -6.90 12.56 -15.31
CA GLN A 84 -6.16 11.51 -14.63
C GLN A 84 -5.40 12.06 -13.42
N PRO A 85 -5.50 11.44 -12.24
CA PRO A 85 -4.69 11.84 -11.07
C PRO A 85 -3.19 11.88 -11.37
N SER A 86 -2.66 10.89 -12.09
CA SER A 86 -1.25 10.84 -12.47
C SER A 86 -0.78 12.05 -13.29
N ALA A 87 -1.66 12.63 -14.14
CA ALA A 87 -1.37 13.86 -14.88
C ALA A 87 -1.16 15.06 -13.95
N LEU A 88 -2.00 15.18 -12.91
CA LEU A 88 -1.91 16.25 -11.91
C LEU A 88 -0.68 16.06 -11.01
N TYR A 89 -0.43 14.85 -10.55
CA TYR A 89 0.77 14.51 -9.78
C TYR A 89 2.06 14.79 -10.58
N LEU A 90 2.06 14.47 -11.86
CA LEU A 90 3.21 14.73 -12.75
C LEU A 90 3.50 16.23 -12.89
N LEU A 91 2.47 17.05 -13.11
CA LEU A 91 2.63 18.51 -13.13
C LEU A 91 3.15 19.05 -11.79
N ARG A 92 2.61 18.55 -10.68
CA ARG A 92 3.00 18.99 -9.33
C ARG A 92 4.42 18.55 -8.97
N SER A 93 4.78 17.28 -9.27
CA SER A 93 6.13 16.75 -9.04
C SER A 93 7.20 17.52 -9.80
N GLU A 94 6.95 17.79 -11.07
CA GLU A 94 7.97 18.25 -12.00
C GLU A 94 8.09 19.78 -12.07
N LEU A 95 7.01 20.52 -11.73
CA LEU A 95 6.98 21.97 -11.74
C LEU A 95 6.89 22.60 -10.34
N GLY A 96 6.66 21.80 -9.30
CA GLY A 96 6.63 22.22 -7.90
C GLY A 96 5.60 23.31 -7.62
N ASP A 97 5.95 24.25 -6.72
CA ASP A 97 5.08 25.35 -6.32
C ASP A 97 5.04 26.51 -7.32
N GLN A 98 5.76 26.42 -8.43
CA GLN A 98 5.76 27.46 -9.47
C GLN A 98 4.62 27.30 -10.47
N ILE A 99 3.81 26.25 -10.36
CA ILE A 99 2.57 26.07 -11.11
C ILE A 99 1.37 26.35 -10.22
N ASP A 100 0.45 27.22 -10.67
CA ASP A 100 -0.87 27.39 -10.03
C ASP A 100 -1.88 26.47 -10.74
N LEU A 101 -2.21 25.37 -10.10
CA LEU A 101 -3.06 24.30 -10.63
C LEU A 101 -4.41 24.31 -9.92
N ARG A 102 -5.51 24.40 -10.69
CA ARG A 102 -6.84 24.57 -10.14
C ARG A 102 -7.89 23.69 -10.80
N PHE A 103 -8.88 23.28 -10.00
CA PHE A 103 -10.12 22.67 -10.48
C PHE A 103 -11.22 23.69 -10.63
N TYR A 104 -11.97 23.64 -11.72
CA TYR A 104 -13.24 24.35 -11.85
C TYR A 104 -14.24 23.82 -10.81
N ALA A 105 -14.84 24.74 -10.03
CA ALA A 105 -15.58 24.38 -8.81
C ALA A 105 -17.11 24.35 -8.95
N ASP A 106 -17.69 24.95 -10.01
CA ASP A 106 -19.15 25.00 -10.19
C ASP A 106 -19.67 23.65 -10.71
N SER A 107 -20.24 22.84 -9.82
CA SER A 107 -20.82 21.53 -10.14
C SER A 107 -22.14 21.58 -10.94
N HIS A 108 -22.77 22.75 -11.03
CA HIS A 108 -24.06 22.95 -11.74
C HIS A 108 -23.88 23.26 -13.23
N ARG A 109 -22.64 23.55 -13.67
CA ARG A 109 -22.33 23.87 -15.06
C ARG A 109 -21.28 22.91 -15.62
N SER A 110 -21.52 22.42 -16.83
CA SER A 110 -20.54 21.63 -17.56
C SER A 110 -19.31 22.48 -17.88
N PHE A 111 -18.13 21.95 -17.61
CA PHE A 111 -16.86 22.58 -17.95
C PHE A 111 -16.25 21.87 -19.16
N HIS A 112 -16.29 22.52 -20.33
CA HIS A 112 -15.83 21.90 -21.58
C HIS A 112 -14.94 22.84 -22.43
N LEU A 113 -14.22 23.77 -21.78
CA LEU A 113 -13.34 24.73 -22.43
C LEU A 113 -11.97 24.09 -22.74
N LYS A 114 -11.39 24.52 -23.90
CA LYS A 114 -10.01 24.21 -24.26
C LYS A 114 -9.40 25.45 -24.90
N ALA A 115 -8.49 26.08 -24.20
CA ALA A 115 -7.72 27.20 -24.68
C ALA A 115 -6.31 27.20 -24.07
N TYR A 116 -5.34 27.64 -24.86
CA TYR A 116 -3.93 27.72 -24.50
C TYR A 116 -3.42 29.12 -24.76
N PHE A 117 -3.23 29.91 -23.70
CA PHE A 117 -2.78 31.31 -23.78
C PHE A 117 -1.26 31.39 -23.58
N PHE A 118 -0.60 32.12 -24.43
CA PHE A 118 0.82 32.45 -24.37
C PHE A 118 0.99 33.95 -24.46
N HIS A 119 1.38 34.56 -23.35
CA HIS A 119 1.60 36.00 -23.28
C HIS A 119 3.06 36.32 -23.58
N ALA A 120 3.30 37.27 -24.50
CA ALA A 120 4.62 37.72 -24.88
C ALA A 120 4.64 39.23 -25.14
N ASP A 121 5.84 39.86 -25.18
CA ASP A 121 5.96 41.30 -25.32
C ASP A 121 5.41 41.89 -26.64
N LYS A 122 5.67 41.16 -27.72
CA LYS A 122 5.31 41.65 -29.07
C LYS A 122 3.92 41.20 -29.50
N GLU A 123 3.62 39.93 -29.28
CA GLU A 123 2.38 39.31 -29.71
C GLU A 123 1.99 38.19 -28.75
N SER A 124 0.86 38.36 -28.08
CA SER A 124 0.25 37.29 -27.29
C SER A 124 -0.69 36.43 -28.17
N ARG A 125 -0.73 35.15 -27.94
CA ARG A 125 -1.54 34.21 -28.74
C ARG A 125 -2.42 33.35 -27.84
N VAL A 126 -3.60 33.02 -28.33
CA VAL A 126 -4.45 32.00 -27.73
C VAL A 126 -4.93 31.00 -28.78
N PHE A 127 -4.77 29.72 -28.51
CA PHE A 127 -5.33 28.65 -29.32
C PHE A 127 -6.62 28.20 -28.67
N ILE A 128 -7.74 28.30 -29.39
CA ILE A 128 -9.07 27.93 -28.89
C ILE A 128 -9.65 26.88 -29.83
N GLY A 129 -10.12 25.75 -29.28
CA GLY A 129 -10.65 24.71 -30.11
C GLY A 129 -11.19 23.50 -29.39
N SER A 130 -11.08 22.34 -30.03
CA SER A 130 -11.58 21.07 -29.49
C SER A 130 -10.53 20.28 -28.70
N SER A 131 -9.24 20.61 -28.81
CA SER A 131 -8.13 19.81 -28.24
C SER A 131 -8.00 19.91 -26.74
N ASN A 132 -8.21 18.79 -26.04
CA ASN A 132 -7.81 18.63 -24.65
C ASN A 132 -6.32 18.28 -24.52
N LEU A 133 -5.80 18.26 -23.30
CA LEU A 133 -4.41 17.90 -23.05
C LEU A 133 -4.25 16.37 -23.02
N SER A 134 -4.28 15.77 -24.21
CA SER A 134 -4.01 14.36 -24.47
C SER A 134 -3.05 14.24 -25.68
N ARG A 135 -2.32 13.13 -25.77
CA ARG A 135 -1.38 12.91 -26.89
C ARG A 135 -2.10 12.98 -28.23
N SER A 136 -3.21 12.23 -28.36
CA SER A 136 -3.97 12.20 -29.62
C SER A 136 -4.47 13.57 -30.04
N ALA A 137 -5.04 14.36 -29.10
CA ALA A 137 -5.56 15.70 -29.40
C ALA A 137 -4.44 16.71 -29.74
N LEU A 138 -3.24 16.54 -29.21
CA LEU A 138 -2.10 17.40 -29.54
C LEU A 138 -1.40 17.00 -30.85
N THR A 139 -1.64 15.79 -31.38
CA THR A 139 -0.94 15.22 -32.54
C THR A 139 -1.91 14.75 -33.64
N SER A 140 -2.12 13.43 -33.75
CA SER A 140 -2.81 12.77 -34.85
C SER A 140 -4.34 12.77 -34.76
N GLY A 141 -4.92 13.26 -33.67
CA GLY A 141 -6.37 13.43 -33.55
C GLY A 141 -6.88 14.48 -34.52
N ILE A 142 -8.08 14.24 -35.09
CA ILE A 142 -8.75 15.23 -35.93
C ILE A 142 -9.40 16.28 -35.01
N GLU A 143 -8.73 17.39 -34.88
CA GLU A 143 -9.12 18.49 -33.98
C GLU A 143 -9.08 19.80 -34.72
N TRP A 144 -9.94 20.72 -34.35
CA TRP A 144 -9.90 22.09 -34.89
C TRP A 144 -9.51 23.06 -33.81
N ASN A 145 -8.46 23.83 -34.07
CA ASN A 145 -8.01 24.90 -33.20
C ASN A 145 -7.75 26.15 -34.00
N TYR A 146 -8.25 27.27 -33.52
CA TYR A 146 -8.02 28.59 -34.09
C TYR A 146 -7.02 29.38 -33.24
N CYS A 147 -6.01 29.93 -33.88
CA CYS A 147 -5.03 30.82 -33.25
C CYS A 147 -5.48 32.29 -33.37
N LEU A 148 -5.84 32.88 -32.25
CA LEU A 148 -6.15 34.29 -32.14
C LEU A 148 -4.92 35.07 -31.63
N SER A 149 -4.47 36.02 -32.39
CA SER A 149 -3.36 36.93 -32.04
C SER A 149 -3.86 38.24 -31.44
N SER A 150 -3.24 38.71 -30.38
CA SER A 150 -3.52 40.00 -29.76
C SER A 150 -3.19 41.22 -30.66
N VAL A 151 -2.39 41.01 -31.70
CA VAL A 151 -2.07 42.05 -32.68
C VAL A 151 -3.14 42.13 -33.76
N VAL A 152 -3.74 41.00 -34.13
CA VAL A 152 -4.77 40.94 -35.17
C VAL A 152 -6.14 41.36 -34.63
N ASP A 153 -6.55 40.81 -33.47
CA ASP A 153 -7.80 41.20 -32.82
C ASP A 153 -7.60 41.27 -31.29
N LYS A 154 -7.17 42.43 -30.85
CA LYS A 154 -6.93 42.69 -29.43
C LYS A 154 -8.21 42.62 -28.59
N GLN A 155 -9.33 43.07 -29.11
CA GLN A 155 -10.60 43.12 -28.38
C GLN A 155 -11.08 41.69 -28.07
N ALA A 156 -11.07 40.77 -29.02
CA ALA A 156 -11.45 39.38 -28.82
C ALA A 156 -10.47 38.67 -27.86
N PHE A 157 -9.15 38.93 -28.04
CA PHE A 157 -8.14 38.34 -27.12
C PHE A 157 -8.38 38.77 -25.67
N ASP A 158 -8.59 40.07 -25.43
CA ASP A 158 -8.81 40.61 -24.08
C ASP A 158 -10.11 40.08 -23.46
N GLN A 159 -11.18 39.85 -24.25
CA GLN A 159 -12.43 39.23 -23.78
C GLN A 159 -12.23 37.77 -23.34
N PHE A 160 -11.55 36.96 -24.12
CA PHE A 160 -11.25 35.59 -23.77
C PHE A 160 -10.36 35.52 -22.54
N TYR A 161 -9.37 36.41 -22.47
CA TYR A 161 -8.48 36.44 -21.33
C TYR A 161 -9.19 36.92 -20.05
N ALA A 162 -10.07 37.92 -20.11
CA ALA A 162 -10.88 38.34 -18.97
C ALA A 162 -11.82 37.21 -18.48
N SER A 163 -12.36 36.40 -19.41
CA SER A 163 -13.13 35.21 -19.05
C SER A 163 -12.28 34.18 -18.36
N PHE A 164 -11.05 33.93 -18.82
CA PHE A 164 -10.12 33.03 -18.15
C PHE A 164 -9.81 33.47 -16.72
N GLU A 165 -9.52 34.78 -16.53
CA GLU A 165 -9.24 35.38 -15.19
C GLU A 165 -10.43 35.19 -14.24
N ASP A 166 -11.69 35.44 -14.69
CA ASP A 166 -12.89 35.20 -13.88
C ASP A 166 -13.03 33.72 -13.47
N LEU A 167 -12.87 32.81 -14.42
CA LEU A 167 -12.95 31.37 -14.15
C LEU A 167 -11.85 30.90 -13.21
N PHE A 168 -10.64 31.42 -13.40
CA PHE A 168 -9.46 30.98 -12.64
C PHE A 168 -9.51 31.48 -11.19
N TYR A 169 -9.85 32.72 -10.93
CA TYR A 169 -9.81 33.27 -9.58
C TYR A 169 -11.15 33.19 -8.85
N ASN A 170 -12.29 33.33 -9.55
CA ASN A 170 -13.59 33.42 -8.91
C ASN A 170 -14.39 32.12 -8.94
N LYS A 171 -14.06 31.16 -9.84
CA LYS A 171 -14.87 29.94 -10.04
C LYS A 171 -14.03 28.64 -9.97
N SER A 172 -12.88 28.69 -9.36
CA SER A 172 -12.02 27.53 -9.18
C SER A 172 -11.53 27.36 -7.75
N VAL A 173 -11.03 26.17 -7.46
CA VAL A 173 -10.36 25.82 -6.21
C VAL A 173 -8.95 25.35 -6.51
N GLU A 174 -8.00 25.76 -5.69
CA GLU A 174 -6.62 25.32 -5.80
C GLU A 174 -6.50 23.81 -5.56
N ILE A 175 -5.72 23.14 -6.40
CA ILE A 175 -5.39 21.72 -6.23
C ILE A 175 -4.20 21.60 -5.27
N THR A 176 -4.48 21.68 -3.98
CA THR A 176 -3.50 21.38 -2.92
C THR A 176 -3.23 19.87 -2.86
N ASP A 177 -2.16 19.47 -2.19
CA ASP A 177 -1.85 18.04 -1.99
C ASP A 177 -3.01 17.28 -1.35
N THR A 178 -3.72 17.88 -0.41
CA THR A 178 -4.89 17.28 0.24
C THR A 178 -6.03 17.06 -0.76
N VAL A 179 -6.32 18.06 -1.61
CA VAL A 179 -7.34 17.97 -2.66
C VAL A 179 -6.96 16.93 -3.68
N LEU A 180 -5.68 16.90 -4.09
CA LEU A 180 -5.15 15.95 -5.05
C LEU A 180 -5.25 14.50 -4.54
N LYS A 181 -4.81 14.25 -3.30
CA LYS A 181 -4.91 12.94 -2.65
C LYS A 181 -6.36 12.46 -2.54
N LYS A 182 -7.26 13.36 -2.11
CA LYS A 182 -8.70 13.04 -2.03
C LYS A 182 -9.29 12.73 -3.40
N TYR A 183 -8.93 13.51 -4.42
CA TYR A 183 -9.36 13.27 -5.80
C TYR A 183 -8.85 11.91 -6.30
N ALA A 184 -7.57 11.61 -6.11
CA ALA A 184 -6.97 10.34 -6.53
C ALA A 184 -7.64 9.13 -5.87
N LYS A 185 -7.93 9.18 -4.57
CA LYS A 185 -8.66 8.10 -3.86
C LYS A 185 -10.06 7.86 -4.39
N SER A 186 -10.78 8.93 -4.71
CA SER A 186 -12.17 8.83 -5.22
C SER A 186 -12.26 8.59 -6.72
N TRP A 187 -11.13 8.68 -7.45
CA TRP A 187 -11.15 8.60 -8.91
C TRP A 187 -11.37 7.16 -9.39
N VAL A 188 -12.38 7.01 -10.23
CA VAL A 188 -12.72 5.77 -10.93
C VAL A 188 -12.54 6.01 -12.42
N ARG A 189 -11.87 5.09 -13.12
CA ARG A 189 -11.64 5.21 -14.56
C ARG A 189 -12.97 5.21 -15.30
N PRO A 190 -13.36 6.30 -16.00
CA PRO A 190 -14.63 6.35 -16.71
C PRO A 190 -14.60 5.42 -17.94
N ALA A 191 -15.77 4.90 -18.34
CA ALA A 191 -15.88 4.02 -19.52
C ALA A 191 -15.33 4.69 -20.79
N VAL A 192 -15.59 5.97 -20.99
CA VAL A 192 -15.08 6.78 -22.12
C VAL A 192 -13.54 6.83 -22.16
N ALA A 193 -12.87 6.78 -21.00
CA ALA A 193 -11.42 6.75 -20.95
C ALA A 193 -10.81 5.42 -21.42
N LYS A 194 -11.59 4.35 -21.52
CA LYS A 194 -11.14 3.08 -22.13
C LYS A 194 -10.93 3.26 -23.64
N ASP A 195 -11.84 3.93 -24.32
CA ASP A 195 -11.74 4.20 -25.75
C ASP A 195 -10.64 5.21 -26.08
N LEU A 196 -10.54 6.30 -25.30
CA LEU A 196 -9.46 7.29 -25.42
C LEU A 196 -8.07 6.63 -25.28
N ALA A 197 -7.88 5.77 -24.29
CA ALA A 197 -6.63 5.05 -24.10
C ALA A 197 -6.30 4.08 -25.24
N ARG A 198 -7.30 3.52 -25.93
CA ARG A 198 -7.10 2.68 -27.10
C ARG A 198 -6.55 3.47 -28.28
N TYR A 199 -7.08 4.67 -28.54
CA TYR A 199 -6.55 5.58 -29.56
C TYR A 199 -5.15 6.07 -29.22
N GLU A 200 -4.86 6.37 -27.97
CA GLU A 200 -3.52 6.77 -27.53
C GLU A 200 -2.47 5.67 -27.73
N LYS A 201 -2.83 4.42 -27.42
CA LYS A 201 -1.93 3.27 -27.57
C LYS A 201 -1.60 3.01 -29.06
N GLN A 202 -2.57 3.13 -29.95
CA GLN A 202 -2.33 3.03 -31.39
C GLN A 202 -1.34 4.09 -31.88
N SER A 203 -1.43 5.32 -31.38
CA SER A 203 -0.49 6.40 -31.72
C SER A 203 0.92 6.22 -31.12
N GLU A 204 1.08 5.39 -30.08
CA GLU A 204 2.39 5.02 -29.50
C GLU A 204 3.05 3.88 -30.30
N GLU A 205 2.29 2.87 -30.71
CA GLU A 205 2.79 1.71 -31.46
C GLU A 205 3.35 2.09 -32.83
N GLU A 206 2.80 3.11 -33.47
CA GLU A 206 3.30 3.65 -34.76
C GLU A 206 4.70 4.31 -34.64
N LYS A 207 5.16 4.67 -33.43
CA LYS A 207 6.47 5.30 -33.20
C LYS A 207 7.57 4.36 -32.71
N GLN A 208 7.24 3.18 -32.19
CA GLN A 208 8.22 2.31 -31.50
C GLN A 208 9.02 1.39 -32.45
N SER A 209 8.86 1.46 -33.72
CA SER A 209 9.72 0.73 -34.66
C SER A 209 11.10 1.38 -34.80
N GLY A 210 11.94 1.31 -33.78
CA GLY A 210 13.35 1.68 -33.90
C GLY A 210 14.07 2.40 -32.79
N LEU A 211 13.44 2.73 -31.64
CA LEU A 211 14.11 3.40 -30.52
C LEU A 211 14.24 2.46 -29.31
N LYS A 212 15.36 2.57 -28.57
CA LYS A 212 15.51 1.91 -27.26
C LYS A 212 14.32 2.26 -26.38
N GLN A 213 13.68 1.24 -25.83
CA GLN A 213 12.54 1.41 -24.93
C GLN A 213 13.04 2.07 -23.63
N GLU A 214 12.75 3.35 -23.42
CA GLU A 214 12.97 4.01 -22.15
C GLU A 214 11.84 3.62 -21.18
N TYR A 215 12.23 3.08 -20.01
CA TYR A 215 11.28 2.74 -18.96
C TYR A 215 10.95 4.02 -18.16
N GLU A 216 9.67 4.38 -18.11
CA GLU A 216 9.17 5.53 -17.37
C GLU A 216 8.08 5.14 -16.38
N PRO A 217 7.98 5.84 -15.21
CA PRO A 217 6.88 5.65 -14.29
C PRO A 217 5.52 5.93 -14.96
N ARG A 218 4.49 5.16 -14.56
CA ARG A 218 3.15 5.27 -15.15
C ARG A 218 2.05 5.21 -14.09
N GLY A 219 0.99 5.98 -14.28
CA GLY A 219 -0.22 5.93 -13.48
C GLY A 219 0.08 6.04 -11.98
N VAL A 220 -0.31 5.03 -11.23
CA VAL A 220 -0.14 4.98 -9.76
C VAL A 220 1.32 4.98 -9.29
N GLN A 221 2.28 4.64 -10.16
CA GLN A 221 3.70 4.74 -9.81
C GLN A 221 4.15 6.21 -9.70
N ILE A 222 3.64 7.09 -10.56
CA ILE A 222 3.90 8.54 -10.50
C ILE A 222 3.41 9.11 -9.16
N GLU A 223 2.19 8.71 -8.77
CA GLU A 223 1.59 9.13 -7.51
C GLU A 223 2.42 8.65 -6.31
N ALA A 224 2.80 7.37 -6.32
CA ALA A 224 3.60 6.76 -5.25
C ALA A 224 4.99 7.41 -5.11
N LEU A 225 5.67 7.68 -6.23
CA LEU A 225 6.98 8.37 -6.24
C LEU A 225 6.88 9.77 -5.65
N TYR A 226 5.83 10.51 -6.01
CA TYR A 226 5.58 11.85 -5.45
C TYR A 226 5.40 11.79 -3.93
N GLU A 227 4.55 10.89 -3.44
CA GLU A 227 4.26 10.78 -2.00
C GLU A 227 5.50 10.27 -1.22
N LEU A 228 6.31 9.38 -1.80
CA LEU A 228 7.58 8.92 -1.23
C LEU A 228 8.58 10.08 -1.12
N GLU A 229 8.76 10.85 -2.18
CA GLU A 229 9.65 12.02 -2.17
C GLU A 229 9.19 13.06 -1.15
N LYS A 230 7.89 13.31 -1.08
CA LYS A 230 7.29 14.22 -0.10
C LYS A 230 7.55 13.76 1.33
N SER A 231 7.32 12.47 1.64
CA SER A 231 7.57 11.90 2.97
C SER A 231 9.05 12.07 3.38
N ARG A 232 9.99 11.85 2.44
CA ARG A 232 11.43 12.09 2.68
C ARG A 232 11.74 13.57 2.93
N LYS A 233 11.15 14.49 2.16
CA LYS A 233 11.30 15.94 2.38
C LYS A 233 10.76 16.39 3.73
N GLU A 234 9.75 15.72 4.25
CA GLU A 234 9.24 15.93 5.61
C GLU A 234 10.16 15.34 6.68
N GLY A 235 11.14 14.52 6.33
CA GLY A 235 12.15 13.94 7.24
C GLY A 235 11.90 12.48 7.63
N ALA A 236 11.08 11.75 6.87
CA ALA A 236 10.95 10.31 7.07
C ALA A 236 12.19 9.57 6.52
N GLU A 237 12.73 8.67 7.31
CA GLU A 237 13.87 7.81 6.96
C GLU A 237 13.42 6.40 6.53
N LYS A 238 12.12 6.09 6.71
CA LYS A 238 11.50 4.81 6.41
C LYS A 238 10.10 5.03 5.84
N GLY A 239 9.60 4.06 5.09
CA GLY A 239 8.21 4.08 4.64
C GLY A 239 7.76 2.76 4.04
N ILE A 240 6.46 2.48 4.14
CA ILE A 240 5.81 1.33 3.49
C ILE A 240 5.00 1.82 2.29
N VAL A 241 5.18 1.17 1.16
CA VAL A 241 4.23 1.21 0.06
C VAL A 241 3.33 -0.02 0.15
N HIS A 242 2.10 0.23 0.56
CA HIS A 242 1.04 -0.77 0.53
C HIS A 242 0.35 -0.74 -0.83
N ALA A 243 0.53 -1.79 -1.61
CA ALA A 243 0.02 -1.79 -2.96
C ALA A 243 -0.32 -3.19 -3.47
N ALA A 244 -1.54 -3.34 -4.03
CA ALA A 244 -2.03 -4.60 -4.56
C ALA A 244 -1.00 -5.32 -5.46
N THR A 245 -1.04 -6.64 -5.50
CA THR A 245 -0.20 -7.44 -6.39
C THR A 245 -0.47 -7.07 -7.85
N GLY A 246 0.59 -6.92 -8.66
CA GLY A 246 0.44 -6.66 -10.10
C GLY A 246 0.52 -5.19 -10.52
N ILE A 247 0.63 -4.23 -9.58
CA ILE A 247 0.77 -2.80 -9.91
C ILE A 247 2.19 -2.38 -10.32
N GLY A 248 3.18 -3.27 -10.21
CA GLY A 248 4.58 -2.98 -10.54
C GLY A 248 5.40 -2.38 -9.40
N LYS A 249 5.22 -2.89 -8.16
CA LYS A 249 5.98 -2.47 -6.96
C LYS A 249 7.49 -2.48 -7.15
N THR A 250 8.02 -3.51 -7.81
CA THR A 250 9.46 -3.67 -8.06
C THR A 250 10.02 -2.56 -8.96
N TYR A 251 9.29 -2.21 -10.05
CA TYR A 251 9.63 -1.06 -10.89
C TYR A 251 9.53 0.26 -10.13
N LEU A 252 8.52 0.41 -9.26
CA LEU A 252 8.40 1.58 -8.38
C LEU A 252 9.65 1.75 -7.52
N ALA A 253 10.11 0.67 -6.87
CA ALA A 253 11.34 0.69 -6.08
C ALA A 253 12.58 1.01 -6.93
N ALA A 254 12.65 0.48 -8.15
CA ALA A 254 13.74 0.78 -9.08
C ALA A 254 13.78 2.28 -9.44
N PHE A 255 12.63 2.90 -9.76
CA PHE A 255 12.54 4.35 -10.01
C PHE A 255 12.85 5.18 -8.77
N ASP A 256 12.33 4.80 -7.59
CA ASP A 256 12.56 5.52 -6.34
C ASP A 256 14.03 5.45 -5.89
N SER A 257 14.75 4.39 -6.31
CA SER A 257 16.16 4.19 -5.99
C SER A 257 17.14 5.05 -6.82
N LEU A 258 16.68 5.73 -7.89
CA LEU A 258 17.55 6.48 -8.81
C LEU A 258 18.48 7.51 -8.14
N PRO A 259 18.07 8.23 -7.07
CA PRO A 259 18.97 9.19 -6.40
C PRO A 259 20.12 8.55 -5.61
N TYR A 260 20.08 7.22 -5.36
CA TYR A 260 21.00 6.52 -4.48
C TYR A 260 21.98 5.67 -5.27
N LYS A 261 23.26 5.69 -4.87
CA LYS A 261 24.30 4.94 -5.56
C LYS A 261 24.35 3.47 -5.14
N ARG A 262 24.30 3.20 -3.83
CA ARG A 262 24.38 1.84 -3.27
C ARG A 262 23.01 1.39 -2.77
N VAL A 263 22.46 0.38 -3.43
CA VAL A 263 21.11 -0.14 -3.18
C VAL A 263 21.15 -1.60 -2.79
N LEU A 264 20.42 -1.97 -1.73
CA LEU A 264 20.18 -3.35 -1.31
C LEU A 264 18.71 -3.70 -1.50
N PHE A 265 18.43 -4.75 -2.26
CA PHE A 265 17.08 -5.33 -2.38
C PHE A 265 17.05 -6.68 -1.67
N VAL A 266 16.15 -6.83 -0.70
CA VAL A 266 16.03 -8.04 0.14
C VAL A 266 14.70 -8.73 -0.12
N ALA A 267 14.74 -10.02 -0.39
CA ALA A 267 13.55 -10.88 -0.49
C ALA A 267 13.87 -12.29 0.02
N HIS A 268 12.84 -13.09 0.26
CA HIS A 268 13.01 -14.45 0.80
C HIS A 268 13.25 -15.51 -0.28
N ARG A 269 12.93 -15.25 -1.56
CA ARG A 269 13.09 -16.22 -2.67
C ARG A 269 14.02 -15.69 -3.76
N GLU A 270 14.85 -16.55 -4.31
CA GLU A 270 15.82 -16.18 -5.37
C GLU A 270 15.14 -15.74 -6.68
N GLU A 271 13.98 -16.29 -7.00
CA GLU A 271 13.23 -15.92 -8.20
C GLU A 271 12.78 -14.46 -8.13
N ILE A 272 12.31 -14.01 -6.97
CA ILE A 272 11.93 -12.60 -6.75
C ILE A 272 13.16 -11.71 -6.95
N LEU A 273 14.32 -12.12 -6.42
CA LEU A 273 15.57 -11.37 -6.59
C LEU A 273 16.00 -11.27 -8.05
N ARG A 274 15.84 -12.31 -8.86
CA ARG A 274 16.16 -12.29 -10.30
C ARG A 274 15.23 -11.35 -11.06
N GLN A 275 13.92 -11.41 -10.79
CA GLN A 275 12.95 -10.49 -11.41
C GLN A 275 13.18 -9.04 -10.98
N ALA A 276 13.53 -8.83 -9.71
CA ALA A 276 13.90 -7.51 -9.23
C ALA A 276 15.15 -6.99 -9.92
N ALA A 277 16.17 -7.83 -10.09
CA ALA A 277 17.40 -7.45 -10.80
C ALA A 277 17.12 -7.06 -12.26
N GLU A 278 16.24 -7.78 -12.96
CA GLU A 278 15.83 -7.42 -14.31
C GLU A 278 15.06 -6.09 -14.34
N ALA A 279 14.12 -5.86 -13.42
CA ALA A 279 13.38 -4.62 -13.34
C ALA A 279 14.29 -3.42 -13.02
N PHE A 280 15.25 -3.59 -12.10
CA PHE A 280 16.23 -2.55 -11.77
C PHE A 280 17.18 -2.29 -12.96
N HIS A 281 17.68 -3.33 -13.63
CA HIS A 281 18.52 -3.16 -14.82
C HIS A 281 17.80 -2.42 -15.96
N ASN A 282 16.50 -2.66 -16.15
CA ASN A 282 15.71 -1.93 -17.13
C ASN A 282 15.61 -0.42 -16.83
N VAL A 283 15.62 -0.04 -15.55
CA VAL A 283 15.54 1.36 -15.12
C VAL A 283 16.93 1.98 -14.96
N ARG A 284 17.92 1.18 -14.56
CA ARG A 284 19.30 1.57 -14.25
C ARG A 284 20.30 0.71 -15.04
N PRO A 285 20.33 0.81 -16.37
CA PRO A 285 21.08 -0.11 -17.24
C PRO A 285 22.62 0.01 -17.09
N ASP A 286 23.12 1.16 -16.61
CA ASP A 286 24.54 1.45 -16.46
C ASP A 286 25.11 1.01 -15.12
N ASP A 287 24.26 0.64 -14.14
CA ASP A 287 24.68 0.24 -12.80
C ASP A 287 25.06 -1.24 -12.75
N SER A 288 26.12 -1.53 -12.00
CA SER A 288 26.54 -2.90 -11.73
C SER A 288 25.60 -3.59 -10.75
N TYR A 289 25.28 -4.87 -11.00
CA TYR A 289 24.44 -5.62 -10.09
C TYR A 289 24.99 -7.01 -9.76
N GLY A 290 24.61 -7.51 -8.58
CA GLY A 290 25.04 -8.82 -8.10
C GLY A 290 24.06 -9.46 -7.13
N PHE A 291 24.30 -10.74 -6.84
CA PHE A 291 23.47 -11.53 -5.95
C PHE A 291 24.22 -11.97 -4.70
N PHE A 292 23.51 -11.93 -3.56
CA PHE A 292 23.96 -12.49 -2.30
C PHE A 292 22.98 -13.55 -1.82
N THR A 293 23.09 -14.73 -2.43
CA THR A 293 22.23 -15.90 -2.17
C THR A 293 23.11 -17.12 -1.92
N GLY A 294 22.59 -18.29 -1.57
CA GLY A 294 23.30 -19.54 -1.32
C GLY A 294 24.77 -19.58 -1.75
N ASP A 295 25.04 -19.91 -3.01
CA ASP A 295 26.40 -20.02 -3.56
C ASP A 295 26.94 -18.73 -4.16
N LYS A 296 26.08 -17.75 -4.49
CA LYS A 296 26.44 -16.48 -5.09
C LYS A 296 26.68 -15.42 -4.02
N LYS A 297 27.89 -14.87 -3.92
CA LYS A 297 28.26 -13.88 -2.88
C LYS A 297 29.03 -12.69 -3.46
N ASN A 298 28.57 -12.13 -4.59
CA ASN A 298 29.14 -10.92 -5.17
C ASN A 298 28.48 -9.69 -4.52
N ALA A 299 29.17 -9.07 -3.56
CA ALA A 299 28.64 -7.95 -2.77
C ALA A 299 29.21 -6.58 -3.17
N ASP A 300 30.24 -6.54 -4.02
CA ASP A 300 30.90 -5.29 -4.45
C ASP A 300 30.29 -4.79 -5.76
N VAL A 301 29.06 -4.31 -5.67
CA VAL A 301 28.25 -3.82 -6.80
C VAL A 301 27.38 -2.65 -6.36
N ASP A 302 26.86 -1.88 -7.30
CA ASP A 302 25.95 -0.77 -7.02
C ASP A 302 24.59 -1.27 -6.53
N LEU A 303 24.07 -2.34 -7.16
CA LEU A 303 22.76 -2.94 -6.85
C LEU A 303 22.96 -4.37 -6.34
N LEU A 304 22.73 -4.60 -5.05
CA LEU A 304 22.82 -5.92 -4.44
C LEU A 304 21.45 -6.54 -4.20
N PHE A 305 21.24 -7.75 -4.72
CA PHE A 305 20.01 -8.54 -4.51
C PHE A 305 20.32 -9.69 -3.56
N ALA A 306 19.78 -9.65 -2.34
CA ALA A 306 20.14 -10.57 -1.27
C ALA A 306 18.95 -11.37 -0.74
N SER A 307 19.15 -12.68 -0.51
CA SER A 307 18.15 -13.46 0.20
C SER A 307 18.28 -13.28 1.71
N VAL A 308 17.13 -13.19 2.40
CA VAL A 308 17.07 -13.09 3.86
C VAL A 308 17.86 -14.21 4.54
N ALA A 309 17.72 -15.46 4.05
CA ALA A 309 18.41 -16.61 4.59
C ALA A 309 19.94 -16.53 4.51
N SER A 310 20.47 -15.85 3.48
CA SER A 310 21.92 -15.66 3.32
C SER A 310 22.44 -14.45 4.08
N LEU A 311 21.67 -13.35 4.12
CA LEU A 311 22.07 -12.08 4.71
C LEU A 311 21.78 -12.00 6.21
N GLY A 312 20.68 -12.60 6.69
CA GLY A 312 20.21 -12.51 8.09
C GLY A 312 21.05 -13.30 9.13
N LYS A 313 22.28 -13.69 8.77
CA LYS A 313 23.25 -14.32 9.65
C LYS A 313 24.18 -13.25 10.21
N GLU A 314 24.14 -13.03 11.52
CA GLU A 314 24.90 -11.96 12.19
C GLU A 314 26.42 -11.98 11.89
N GLU A 315 27.02 -13.18 11.82
CA GLU A 315 28.42 -13.35 11.47
C GLU A 315 28.73 -12.89 10.03
N VAL A 316 27.78 -13.07 9.10
CA VAL A 316 27.90 -12.66 7.71
C VAL A 316 27.80 -11.16 7.61
N LEU A 317 26.82 -10.53 8.28
CA LEU A 317 26.64 -9.08 8.32
C LEU A 317 27.93 -8.41 8.83
N LYS A 318 28.40 -8.75 10.02
CA LYS A 318 29.58 -8.14 10.64
C LYS A 318 30.87 -8.36 9.87
N ARG A 319 31.02 -9.49 9.14
CA ARG A 319 32.25 -9.82 8.40
C ARG A 319 32.30 -9.18 7.01
N LYS A 320 31.15 -9.01 6.37
CA LYS A 320 31.09 -8.67 4.93
C LYS A 320 30.66 -7.24 4.67
N PHE A 321 29.98 -6.60 5.61
CA PHE A 321 29.37 -5.29 5.43
C PHE A 321 29.70 -4.35 6.60
N SER A 322 29.65 -3.05 6.35
CA SER A 322 29.54 -2.03 7.39
C SER A 322 28.08 -1.59 7.53
N PRO A 323 27.66 -1.01 8.66
CA PRO A 323 26.31 -0.48 8.84
C PRO A 323 25.87 0.49 7.72
N ASP A 324 26.78 1.29 7.20
CA ASP A 324 26.53 2.32 6.17
C ASP A 324 26.84 1.82 4.74
N SER A 325 26.84 0.49 4.50
CA SER A 325 27.18 -0.08 3.19
C SER A 325 26.18 0.27 2.10
N PHE A 326 24.93 0.59 2.46
CA PHE A 326 23.86 0.88 1.52
C PHE A 326 23.13 2.17 1.89
N GLU A 327 22.91 3.04 0.90
CA GLU A 327 22.17 4.28 1.06
C GLU A 327 20.65 4.05 1.03
N TYR A 328 20.22 3.02 0.30
CA TYR A 328 18.82 2.68 0.09
C TYR A 328 18.61 1.18 0.24
N ILE A 329 17.65 0.79 1.05
CA ILE A 329 17.29 -0.61 1.27
C ILE A 329 15.81 -0.82 0.92
N VAL A 330 15.54 -1.84 0.12
CA VAL A 330 14.19 -2.31 -0.21
C VAL A 330 13.94 -3.64 0.47
N MET A 331 12.89 -3.72 1.27
CA MET A 331 12.39 -4.97 1.84
C MET A 331 11.13 -5.38 1.11
N ASP A 332 11.22 -6.36 0.23
CA ASP A 332 10.05 -6.88 -0.48
C ASP A 332 9.27 -7.86 0.40
N GLU A 333 7.94 -7.84 0.26
CA GLU A 333 6.99 -8.52 1.14
C GLU A 333 7.30 -8.26 2.62
N CYS A 334 7.40 -6.97 2.97
CA CYS A 334 7.86 -6.50 4.29
C CYS A 334 6.95 -6.93 5.45
N HIS A 335 5.80 -7.54 5.19
CA HIS A 335 4.97 -8.18 6.21
C HIS A 335 5.69 -9.37 6.89
N HIS A 336 6.79 -9.87 6.31
CA HIS A 336 7.68 -10.84 6.96
C HIS A 336 8.74 -10.18 7.85
N SER A 337 8.86 -8.85 7.88
CA SER A 337 9.95 -8.13 8.57
C SER A 337 9.96 -8.29 10.10
N THR A 338 8.91 -8.83 10.69
CA THR A 338 8.86 -9.17 12.13
C THR A 338 9.64 -10.44 12.49
N ALA A 339 10.02 -11.27 11.50
CA ALA A 339 10.81 -12.47 11.76
C ALA A 339 12.27 -12.11 12.10
N ASP A 340 12.88 -12.85 13.04
CA ASP A 340 14.22 -12.60 13.59
C ASP A 340 15.31 -12.31 12.57
N GLN A 341 15.29 -12.99 11.42
CA GLN A 341 16.30 -12.80 10.38
C GLN A 341 16.17 -11.44 9.68
N TYR A 342 14.95 -10.95 9.48
CA TYR A 342 14.70 -9.63 8.93
C TYR A 342 15.10 -8.53 9.92
N GLN A 343 14.75 -8.70 11.20
CA GLN A 343 15.12 -7.74 12.25
C GLN A 343 16.63 -7.59 12.36
N LYS A 344 17.41 -8.68 12.31
CA LYS A 344 18.87 -8.61 12.31
C LYS A 344 19.43 -7.78 11.15
N ILE A 345 18.81 -7.83 9.98
CA ILE A 345 19.22 -7.00 8.83
C ILE A 345 18.87 -5.53 9.09
N LEU A 346 17.65 -5.26 9.59
CA LEU A 346 17.18 -3.91 9.87
C LEU A 346 17.95 -3.23 11.00
N ASP A 347 18.34 -3.98 12.04
CA ASP A 347 19.12 -3.48 13.18
C ASP A 347 20.59 -3.23 12.83
N PHE A 348 21.11 -3.92 11.80
CA PHE A 348 22.52 -3.81 11.41
C PHE A 348 22.80 -2.63 10.46
N PHE A 349 21.93 -2.39 9.46
CA PHE A 349 22.16 -1.38 8.45
C PHE A 349 21.51 -0.04 8.81
N HIS A 350 22.20 1.05 8.46
CA HIS A 350 21.75 2.43 8.65
C HIS A 350 21.61 3.15 7.29
N PRO A 351 20.59 2.80 6.47
CA PRO A 351 20.41 3.45 5.17
C PRO A 351 19.89 4.88 5.33
N ALA A 352 20.09 5.72 4.32
CA ALA A 352 19.44 7.02 4.23
C ALA A 352 17.91 6.89 4.05
N TYR A 353 17.46 5.79 3.43
CA TYR A 353 16.04 5.45 3.34
C TYR A 353 15.79 3.94 3.29
N LEU A 354 14.80 3.49 4.08
CA LEU A 354 14.32 2.11 4.11
C LEU A 354 12.92 2.05 3.51
N LEU A 355 12.75 1.37 2.38
CA LEU A 355 11.47 1.12 1.73
C LEU A 355 10.95 -0.28 2.01
N GLY A 356 9.76 -0.38 2.61
CA GLY A 356 8.98 -1.62 2.68
C GLY A 356 7.98 -1.70 1.54
N LEU A 357 7.92 -2.84 0.86
CA LEU A 357 6.90 -3.14 -0.15
C LEU A 357 6.02 -4.28 0.36
N THR A 358 4.70 -4.12 0.28
CA THR A 358 3.76 -5.20 0.60
C THR A 358 2.47 -5.07 -0.17
N ALA A 359 1.85 -6.21 -0.47
CA ALA A 359 0.50 -6.25 -1.05
C ALA A 359 -0.59 -6.32 0.03
N THR A 360 -0.24 -6.79 1.20
CA THR A 360 -1.16 -7.07 2.30
C THR A 360 -0.47 -6.82 3.63
N PRO A 361 -0.61 -5.64 4.21
CA PRO A 361 -0.02 -5.35 5.51
C PRO A 361 -0.79 -5.99 6.67
N GLU A 362 -2.04 -6.39 6.44
CA GLU A 362 -2.93 -6.94 7.45
C GLU A 362 -2.74 -8.46 7.59
N ARG A 363 -1.62 -8.87 8.18
CA ARG A 363 -1.60 -10.13 8.96
C ARG A 363 -2.11 -9.84 10.37
N MET A 364 -2.40 -10.90 11.10
CA MET A 364 -2.62 -10.83 12.55
C MET A 364 -1.47 -10.10 13.28
N ASP A 365 -0.27 -10.03 12.66
CA ASP A 365 0.94 -9.31 13.10
C ASP A 365 1.14 -7.95 12.38
N GLY A 366 0.18 -7.46 11.59
CA GLY A 366 0.37 -6.29 10.72
C GLY A 366 0.69 -4.99 11.46
N ARG A 367 0.22 -4.86 12.70
CA ARG A 367 0.50 -3.67 13.51
C ARG A 367 1.98 -3.55 13.87
N SER A 368 2.69 -4.65 14.09
CA SER A 368 4.13 -4.66 14.37
C SER A 368 4.96 -4.31 13.14
N VAL A 369 4.50 -4.66 11.94
CA VAL A 369 5.17 -4.25 10.69
C VAL A 369 5.13 -2.73 10.51
N TYR A 370 3.98 -2.10 10.75
CA TYR A 370 3.87 -0.64 10.66
C TYR A 370 4.78 0.08 11.67
N GLU A 371 4.93 -0.48 12.87
CA GLU A 371 5.84 0.05 13.88
C GLU A 371 7.29 0.07 13.41
N LEU A 372 7.77 -1.00 12.76
CA LEU A 372 9.12 -1.10 12.20
C LEU A 372 9.43 0.01 11.18
N TYR A 373 8.41 0.52 10.51
CA TYR A 373 8.48 1.62 9.54
C TYR A 373 7.92 2.94 10.09
N ASP A 374 7.89 3.10 11.41
CA ASP A 374 7.47 4.32 12.10
C ASP A 374 6.05 4.80 11.74
N PHE A 375 5.15 3.86 11.37
CA PHE A 375 3.79 4.12 10.87
C PHE A 375 3.77 5.06 9.64
N GLU A 376 4.87 5.15 8.90
CA GLU A 376 4.94 5.91 7.66
C GLU A 376 4.48 5.05 6.49
N VAL A 377 3.31 5.41 5.94
CA VAL A 377 2.74 4.81 4.74
C VAL A 377 2.53 5.92 3.71
N PRO A 378 3.57 6.32 2.97
CA PRO A 378 3.48 7.38 1.99
C PRO A 378 2.42 7.12 0.93
N TYR A 379 2.32 5.86 0.48
CA TYR A 379 1.35 5.49 -0.55
C TYR A 379 0.65 4.17 -0.26
N GLU A 380 -0.66 4.19 -0.49
CA GLU A 380 -1.52 3.01 -0.37
C GLU A 380 -2.47 2.94 -1.57
N ILE A 381 -2.60 1.73 -2.15
CA ILE A 381 -3.61 1.41 -3.16
C ILE A 381 -4.12 -0.02 -2.96
N THR A 382 -5.39 -0.13 -2.61
CA THR A 382 -6.06 -1.41 -2.39
C THR A 382 -6.34 -2.14 -3.71
N LEU A 383 -6.68 -3.44 -3.63
CA LEU A 383 -7.12 -4.21 -4.80
C LEU A 383 -8.32 -3.55 -5.49
N LYS A 384 -9.31 -3.13 -4.70
CA LYS A 384 -10.51 -2.43 -5.18
C LYS A 384 -10.18 -1.16 -5.95
N GLU A 385 -9.32 -0.31 -5.40
CA GLU A 385 -8.88 0.91 -6.05
C GLU A 385 -8.10 0.62 -7.34
N ALA A 386 -7.20 -0.38 -7.32
CA ALA A 386 -6.41 -0.76 -8.50
C ALA A 386 -7.29 -1.26 -9.66
N VAL A 387 -8.35 -2.03 -9.37
CA VAL A 387 -9.35 -2.44 -10.36
C VAL A 387 -10.17 -1.25 -10.84
N ASN A 388 -10.72 -0.44 -9.93
CA ASN A 388 -11.53 0.74 -10.24
C ASN A 388 -10.76 1.76 -11.09
N ARG A 389 -9.47 1.89 -10.87
CA ARG A 389 -8.58 2.77 -11.67
C ARG A 389 -8.12 2.13 -12.97
N GLY A 390 -8.50 0.87 -13.21
CA GLY A 390 -8.10 0.12 -14.38
C GLY A 390 -6.59 -0.11 -14.46
N VAL A 391 -5.89 -0.18 -13.33
CA VAL A 391 -4.50 -0.66 -13.24
C VAL A 391 -4.47 -2.17 -13.39
N LEU A 392 -5.43 -2.86 -12.77
CA LEU A 392 -5.70 -4.28 -12.89
C LEU A 392 -6.97 -4.51 -13.73
N VAL A 393 -7.14 -5.71 -14.27
CA VAL A 393 -8.39 -6.11 -14.94
C VAL A 393 -9.46 -6.42 -13.88
N PRO A 394 -10.76 -6.24 -14.17
CA PRO A 394 -11.82 -6.71 -13.30
C PRO A 394 -11.84 -8.24 -13.23
N PHE A 395 -12.55 -8.78 -12.24
CA PHE A 395 -12.72 -10.22 -12.08
C PHE A 395 -14.19 -10.62 -12.08
N HIS A 396 -14.45 -11.86 -12.57
CA HIS A 396 -15.72 -12.54 -12.46
C HIS A 396 -15.54 -13.73 -11.52
N TYR A 397 -15.99 -13.56 -10.26
CA TYR A 397 -15.84 -14.54 -9.21
C TYR A 397 -17.13 -15.38 -9.08
N TYR A 398 -16.95 -16.68 -9.06
CA TYR A 398 -18.02 -17.66 -8.88
C TYR A 398 -17.71 -18.55 -7.69
N GLY A 399 -18.43 -18.33 -6.58
CA GLY A 399 -18.39 -19.21 -5.41
C GLY A 399 -19.29 -20.41 -5.63
N ILE A 400 -18.71 -21.59 -5.77
CA ILE A 400 -19.36 -22.83 -6.12
C ILE A 400 -19.44 -23.70 -4.86
N MET A 401 -20.65 -24.14 -4.50
CA MET A 401 -20.81 -25.02 -3.36
C MET A 401 -20.25 -26.40 -3.67
N ASP A 402 -19.22 -26.80 -2.93
CA ASP A 402 -18.66 -28.16 -2.92
C ASP A 402 -19.21 -28.90 -1.70
N ASP A 403 -20.30 -29.65 -1.89
CA ASP A 403 -20.91 -30.48 -0.88
C ASP A 403 -20.41 -31.94 -0.92
N THR A 404 -19.36 -32.19 -1.68
CA THR A 404 -18.77 -33.53 -1.83
C THR A 404 -17.79 -33.90 -0.71
N VAL A 405 -17.36 -32.90 0.08
CA VAL A 405 -16.43 -33.05 1.22
C VAL A 405 -17.06 -32.53 2.48
N ASP A 406 -17.06 -33.33 3.54
CA ASP A 406 -17.47 -32.88 4.88
C ASP A 406 -16.26 -32.41 5.70
N TYR A 407 -16.01 -31.10 5.69
CA TYR A 407 -14.89 -30.52 6.43
C TYR A 407 -15.07 -30.55 7.95
N SER A 408 -16.28 -30.81 8.46
CA SER A 408 -16.52 -30.91 9.90
C SER A 408 -15.90 -32.17 10.50
N ALA A 409 -15.65 -33.18 9.68
CA ALA A 409 -15.00 -34.45 10.07
C ALA A 409 -13.47 -34.38 10.07
N LEU A 410 -12.87 -33.28 9.54
CA LEU A 410 -11.42 -33.10 9.40
C LEU A 410 -10.85 -32.35 10.61
N HIS A 411 -9.62 -32.73 11.03
CA HIS A 411 -8.92 -32.06 12.11
C HIS A 411 -8.43 -30.67 11.66
N PHE A 412 -8.75 -29.67 12.49
CA PHE A 412 -8.32 -28.27 12.27
C PHE A 412 -7.39 -27.86 13.42
N VAL A 413 -6.09 -27.72 13.12
CA VAL A 413 -5.03 -27.45 14.09
C VAL A 413 -4.26 -26.19 13.70
N ARG A 414 -4.07 -25.28 14.65
CA ARG A 414 -3.28 -24.02 14.44
C ARG A 414 -3.73 -23.17 13.25
N GLY A 415 -5.03 -23.16 12.95
CA GLY A 415 -5.57 -22.34 11.84
C GLY A 415 -5.59 -23.03 10.49
N HIS A 416 -5.19 -24.30 10.39
CA HIS A 416 -5.15 -25.08 9.14
C HIS A 416 -5.79 -26.46 9.32
N TYR A 417 -6.34 -27.00 8.24
CA TYR A 417 -6.71 -28.41 8.19
C TYR A 417 -5.46 -29.29 8.04
N GLU A 418 -5.47 -30.47 8.65
CA GLU A 418 -4.39 -31.46 8.45
C GLU A 418 -4.28 -31.83 6.97
N GLU A 419 -3.11 -31.54 6.36
CA GLU A 419 -2.87 -31.69 4.92
C GLU A 419 -3.11 -33.13 4.45
N SER A 420 -2.73 -34.11 5.26
CA SER A 420 -2.88 -35.54 4.95
C SER A 420 -4.36 -35.92 4.85
N GLU A 421 -5.20 -35.49 5.79
CA GLU A 421 -6.63 -35.76 5.80
C GLU A 421 -7.36 -35.09 4.67
N LEU A 422 -7.02 -33.83 4.41
CA LEU A 422 -7.57 -33.02 3.32
C LEU A 422 -7.20 -33.64 1.95
N THR A 423 -5.95 -34.07 1.80
CA THR A 423 -5.47 -34.76 0.61
C THR A 423 -6.24 -36.05 0.37
N ALA A 424 -6.38 -36.88 1.39
CA ALA A 424 -7.14 -38.17 1.28
C ALA A 424 -8.59 -37.91 0.87
N ALA A 425 -9.25 -36.91 1.47
CA ALA A 425 -10.63 -36.55 1.12
C ALA A 425 -10.80 -36.07 -0.33
N TYR A 426 -9.74 -35.55 -0.95
CA TYR A 426 -9.77 -35.07 -2.33
C TYR A 426 -9.38 -36.17 -3.35
N LEU A 427 -8.36 -36.98 -3.06
CA LEU A 427 -7.86 -38.00 -3.99
C LEU A 427 -8.87 -39.10 -4.27
N GLU A 428 -9.75 -39.46 -3.33
CA GLU A 428 -10.76 -40.49 -3.46
C GLU A 428 -12.12 -39.98 -3.98
N ASN A 429 -12.20 -38.65 -4.36
CA ASN A 429 -13.46 -37.98 -4.65
C ASN A 429 -13.69 -37.67 -6.13
N THR A 430 -13.98 -38.70 -6.91
CA THR A 430 -14.29 -38.56 -8.36
C THR A 430 -15.45 -37.60 -8.64
N LYS A 431 -16.41 -37.43 -7.74
CA LYS A 431 -17.50 -36.48 -7.93
C LYS A 431 -16.99 -35.04 -7.92
N ARG A 432 -16.05 -34.76 -7.05
CA ARG A 432 -15.38 -33.45 -6.97
C ARG A 432 -14.57 -33.16 -8.23
N ASP A 433 -13.81 -34.15 -8.71
CA ASP A 433 -13.02 -34.01 -9.94
C ASP A 433 -13.90 -33.67 -11.14
N GLN A 434 -15.06 -34.36 -11.27
CA GLN A 434 -16.04 -34.12 -12.33
C GLN A 434 -16.68 -32.73 -12.19
N LEU A 435 -16.98 -32.29 -10.99
CA LEU A 435 -17.52 -30.96 -10.70
C LEU A 435 -16.53 -29.86 -11.20
N ILE A 436 -15.27 -29.96 -10.81
CA ILE A 436 -14.21 -29.02 -11.20
C ILE A 436 -14.03 -28.99 -12.73
N LEU A 437 -13.91 -30.14 -13.36
CA LEU A 437 -13.77 -30.25 -14.81
C LEU A 437 -14.99 -29.71 -15.56
N GLY A 438 -16.20 -29.95 -15.03
CA GLY A 438 -17.43 -29.42 -15.60
C GLY A 438 -17.45 -27.87 -15.64
N TYR A 439 -17.07 -27.23 -14.53
CA TYR A 439 -16.96 -25.77 -14.46
C TYR A 439 -15.82 -25.25 -15.33
N PHE A 440 -14.64 -25.88 -15.32
CA PHE A 440 -13.54 -25.54 -16.22
C PHE A 440 -13.99 -25.51 -17.69
N ARG A 441 -14.67 -26.55 -18.15
CA ARG A 441 -15.20 -26.62 -19.51
C ARG A 441 -16.27 -25.57 -19.83
N LYS A 442 -17.10 -25.24 -18.84
CA LYS A 442 -18.15 -24.19 -18.99
C LYS A 442 -17.58 -22.83 -19.34
N TYR A 443 -16.45 -22.46 -18.77
CA TYR A 443 -15.86 -21.13 -18.96
C TYR A 443 -14.80 -21.06 -20.07
N HIS A 444 -14.42 -22.17 -20.66
CA HIS A 444 -13.51 -22.27 -21.82
C HIS A 444 -12.22 -21.43 -21.70
N PRO A 445 -11.45 -21.53 -20.60
CA PRO A 445 -10.24 -20.73 -20.44
C PRO A 445 -9.18 -21.13 -21.46
N LYS A 446 -8.31 -20.17 -21.81
CA LYS A 446 -7.11 -20.43 -22.60
C LYS A 446 -5.92 -20.77 -21.70
N HIS A 447 -5.78 -20.09 -20.58
CA HIS A 447 -4.66 -20.24 -19.65
C HIS A 447 -5.19 -20.23 -18.20
N ALA A 448 -5.14 -21.37 -17.53
CA ALA A 448 -5.71 -21.50 -16.20
C ALA A 448 -4.67 -21.89 -15.14
N LEU A 449 -4.90 -21.46 -13.89
CA LEU A 449 -4.19 -21.93 -12.70
C LEU A 449 -5.17 -22.60 -11.74
N GLY A 450 -4.79 -23.75 -11.16
CA GLY A 450 -5.51 -24.43 -10.09
C GLY A 450 -4.65 -24.53 -8.82
N PHE A 451 -5.10 -23.94 -7.72
CA PHE A 451 -4.39 -23.97 -6.43
C PHE A 451 -4.83 -25.17 -5.59
N CYS A 452 -3.94 -26.12 -5.40
CA CYS A 452 -4.16 -27.38 -4.70
C CYS A 452 -3.65 -27.35 -3.25
N CYS A 453 -4.13 -28.28 -2.40
CA CYS A 453 -3.70 -28.38 -1.00
C CYS A 453 -2.37 -29.13 -0.84
N SER A 454 -2.05 -30.09 -1.71
CA SER A 454 -0.83 -30.89 -1.63
C SER A 454 -0.25 -31.24 -3.01
N ARG A 455 0.99 -31.74 -3.01
CA ARG A 455 1.68 -32.22 -4.22
C ARG A 455 0.91 -33.36 -4.90
N GLN A 456 0.41 -34.29 -4.12
CA GLN A 456 -0.39 -35.41 -4.60
C GLN A 456 -1.70 -34.93 -5.24
N HIS A 457 -2.37 -33.97 -4.62
CA HIS A 457 -3.59 -33.38 -5.18
C HIS A 457 -3.30 -32.66 -6.53
N ALA A 458 -2.21 -31.89 -6.62
CA ALA A 458 -1.84 -31.25 -7.88
C ALA A 458 -1.53 -32.25 -9.00
N SER A 459 -0.78 -33.32 -8.71
CA SER A 459 -0.48 -34.38 -9.66
C SER A 459 -1.73 -35.15 -10.08
N HIS A 460 -2.63 -35.46 -9.12
CA HIS A 460 -3.92 -36.10 -9.38
C HIS A 460 -4.78 -35.29 -10.35
N MET A 461 -4.93 -34.01 -10.08
CA MET A 461 -5.72 -33.10 -10.93
C MET A 461 -5.12 -32.97 -12.33
N ALA A 462 -3.79 -32.83 -12.44
CA ALA A 462 -3.11 -32.77 -13.75
C ALA A 462 -3.33 -34.05 -14.57
N ARG A 463 -3.22 -35.22 -13.94
CA ARG A 463 -3.52 -36.52 -14.56
C ARG A 463 -4.99 -36.59 -15.01
N PHE A 464 -5.92 -36.32 -14.10
CA PHE A 464 -7.36 -36.42 -14.38
C PHE A 464 -7.79 -35.51 -15.54
N PHE A 465 -7.30 -34.27 -15.58
CA PHE A 465 -7.58 -33.33 -16.67
C PHE A 465 -6.96 -33.80 -17.98
N SER A 466 -5.71 -34.30 -17.97
CA SER A 466 -5.03 -34.81 -19.16
C SER A 466 -5.74 -36.03 -19.73
N GLU A 467 -6.13 -37.00 -18.90
CA GLU A 467 -6.94 -38.16 -19.30
C GLU A 467 -8.33 -37.77 -19.81
N SER A 468 -8.83 -36.61 -19.37
CA SER A 468 -10.09 -36.05 -19.84
C SER A 468 -9.95 -35.19 -21.08
N GLY A 469 -8.76 -35.13 -21.70
CA GLY A 469 -8.49 -34.40 -22.97
C GLY A 469 -8.19 -32.90 -22.79
N VAL A 470 -7.81 -32.45 -21.61
CA VAL A 470 -7.36 -31.09 -21.33
C VAL A 470 -5.85 -31.11 -21.03
N ALA A 471 -5.04 -30.43 -21.85
CA ALA A 471 -3.60 -30.36 -21.63
C ALA A 471 -3.27 -29.70 -20.27
N ALA A 472 -2.75 -30.51 -19.32
CA ALA A 472 -2.53 -30.09 -17.94
C ALA A 472 -1.14 -30.46 -17.43
N GLY A 473 -0.62 -29.70 -16.47
CA GLY A 473 0.63 -29.99 -15.77
C GLY A 473 0.55 -29.67 -14.28
N ALA A 474 1.46 -30.24 -13.49
CA ALA A 474 1.58 -29.99 -12.05
C ALA A 474 2.91 -29.30 -11.73
N VAL A 475 2.90 -28.29 -10.83
CA VAL A 475 4.09 -27.54 -10.40
C VAL A 475 4.13 -27.46 -8.87
N TYR A 476 5.17 -28.02 -8.28
CA TYR A 476 5.44 -27.98 -6.84
C TYR A 476 6.93 -28.18 -6.55
N SER A 477 7.41 -27.77 -5.36
CA SER A 477 8.80 -27.97 -4.92
C SER A 477 9.11 -29.46 -4.72
N ARG A 478 10.25 -29.92 -5.24
CA ARG A 478 10.81 -31.26 -4.92
C ARG A 478 11.94 -31.10 -3.93
N GLU A 479 11.98 -31.98 -2.96
CA GLU A 479 13.17 -32.24 -2.13
C GLU A 479 14.07 -33.20 -2.89
N ASP A 480 15.37 -32.93 -2.96
CA ASP A 480 16.35 -33.64 -3.80
C ASP A 480 16.52 -35.14 -3.51
N ASN A 481 15.86 -35.69 -2.47
CA ASN A 481 16.09 -37.06 -1.96
C ASN A 481 14.86 -37.98 -1.89
N THR A 482 13.74 -37.65 -2.51
CA THR A 482 12.62 -38.59 -2.57
C THR A 482 12.52 -39.25 -3.95
N GLU A 483 13.12 -40.43 -4.08
CA GLU A 483 12.81 -41.40 -5.11
C GLU A 483 11.40 -42.00 -4.85
N ASN A 484 10.36 -41.20 -5.06
CA ASN A 484 9.01 -41.74 -5.19
C ASN A 484 8.80 -42.15 -6.66
N GLU A 485 8.94 -43.43 -6.93
CA GLU A 485 8.57 -44.06 -8.17
C GLU A 485 7.05 -44.06 -8.30
N GLY A 486 6.53 -43.51 -9.39
CA GLY A 486 5.13 -43.57 -9.68
C GLY A 486 4.67 -42.42 -10.65
N ASP A 487 3.36 -42.39 -10.91
CA ASP A 487 2.62 -41.45 -11.76
C ASP A 487 2.92 -39.95 -11.56
N GLU A 488 3.49 -39.57 -10.40
CA GLU A 488 3.85 -38.19 -10.08
C GLU A 488 4.89 -37.57 -11.05
N LYS A 489 5.76 -38.37 -11.66
CA LYS A 489 6.78 -37.84 -12.60
C LYS A 489 6.22 -37.46 -13.96
N THR A 490 5.13 -38.03 -14.39
CA THR A 490 4.60 -37.87 -15.76
C THR A 490 4.02 -36.49 -16.03
N TYR A 491 3.41 -35.84 -15.05
CA TYR A 491 2.73 -34.55 -15.18
C TYR A 491 3.44 -33.40 -14.50
N TRP A 492 4.53 -33.66 -13.74
CA TRP A 492 5.32 -32.63 -13.11
C TRP A 492 6.18 -31.88 -14.10
N LEU A 493 6.20 -30.56 -13.95
CA LEU A 493 7.00 -29.65 -14.75
C LEU A 493 7.87 -28.77 -13.86
N ASP A 494 9.06 -28.46 -14.34
CA ASP A 494 9.84 -27.38 -13.77
C ASP A 494 9.07 -26.07 -13.90
N ARG A 495 9.23 -25.18 -12.94
CA ARG A 495 8.50 -23.93 -12.86
C ARG A 495 8.68 -23.03 -14.08
N ILE A 496 9.91 -22.91 -14.60
CA ILE A 496 10.20 -22.07 -15.78
C ILE A 496 9.60 -22.70 -17.05
N GLU A 497 9.74 -24.00 -17.18
CA GLU A 497 9.16 -24.76 -18.29
C GLU A 497 7.63 -24.69 -18.28
N ALA A 498 7.02 -24.82 -17.11
CA ALA A 498 5.57 -24.77 -16.92
C ALA A 498 4.98 -23.42 -17.38
N VAL A 499 5.62 -22.32 -16.99
CA VAL A 499 5.19 -20.97 -17.41
C VAL A 499 5.28 -20.82 -18.92
N LYS A 500 6.40 -21.21 -19.52
CA LYS A 500 6.57 -21.15 -20.99
C LYS A 500 5.53 -21.98 -21.75
N LYS A 501 5.23 -23.19 -21.27
CA LYS A 501 4.22 -24.07 -21.87
C LYS A 501 2.80 -23.51 -21.73
N LEU A 502 2.51 -22.88 -20.59
CA LEU A 502 1.23 -22.21 -20.39
C LEU A 502 1.10 -20.98 -21.31
N GLU A 503 2.14 -20.13 -21.38
CA GLU A 503 2.13 -18.94 -22.26
C GLU A 503 2.04 -19.27 -23.76
N SER A 504 2.69 -20.36 -24.18
CA SER A 504 2.61 -20.84 -25.58
C SER A 504 1.28 -21.51 -25.92
N GLY A 505 0.45 -21.86 -24.93
CA GLY A 505 -0.78 -22.61 -25.12
C GLY A 505 -0.55 -24.12 -25.32
N GLU A 506 0.65 -24.64 -25.14
CA GLU A 506 0.93 -26.08 -25.13
C GLU A 506 0.20 -26.78 -23.96
N ILE A 507 0.02 -26.04 -22.85
CA ILE A 507 -0.76 -26.46 -21.69
C ILE A 507 -1.85 -25.42 -21.45
N GLN A 508 -3.07 -25.90 -21.16
CA GLN A 508 -4.21 -25.02 -20.84
C GLN A 508 -4.33 -24.74 -19.34
N VAL A 509 -3.89 -25.66 -18.47
CA VAL A 509 -4.01 -25.51 -17.01
C VAL A 509 -2.78 -26.04 -16.31
N LEU A 510 -2.34 -25.30 -15.29
CA LEU A 510 -1.33 -25.69 -14.34
C LEU A 510 -1.94 -25.83 -12.93
N PHE A 511 -1.76 -26.98 -12.31
CA PHE A 511 -2.10 -27.23 -10.92
C PHE A 511 -0.86 -27.02 -10.05
N CYS A 512 -0.98 -26.22 -9.01
CA CYS A 512 0.17 -25.81 -8.21
C CYS A 512 -0.09 -25.84 -6.72
N VAL A 513 1.00 -26.05 -5.95
CA VAL A 513 1.00 -25.98 -4.49
C VAL A 513 2.02 -24.93 -4.09
N ASP A 514 1.57 -23.81 -3.49
CA ASP A 514 2.36 -22.71 -2.93
C ASP A 514 3.45 -22.07 -3.84
N MET A 515 3.70 -22.66 -5.02
CA MET A 515 4.77 -22.21 -5.95
C MET A 515 4.46 -20.89 -6.64
N PHE A 516 3.19 -20.60 -6.86
CA PHE A 516 2.73 -19.37 -7.53
C PHE A 516 2.06 -18.37 -6.58
N ASN A 517 2.17 -18.57 -5.26
CA ASN A 517 1.73 -17.58 -4.29
C ASN A 517 2.55 -16.30 -4.41
N GLU A 518 3.87 -16.43 -4.69
CA GLU A 518 4.83 -15.33 -4.77
C GLU A 518 5.85 -15.57 -5.89
N GLY A 519 6.40 -14.48 -6.46
CA GLY A 519 7.59 -14.55 -7.33
C GLY A 519 7.38 -15.05 -8.78
N VAL A 520 6.17 -15.17 -9.30
CA VAL A 520 5.93 -15.46 -10.75
C VAL A 520 4.93 -14.49 -11.33
N ASP A 521 5.24 -14.00 -12.51
CA ASP A 521 4.36 -13.16 -13.32
C ASP A 521 3.84 -13.94 -14.51
N ILE A 522 2.52 -14.19 -14.57
CA ILE A 522 1.87 -14.87 -15.69
C ILE A 522 0.64 -14.05 -16.13
N PRO A 523 0.82 -12.92 -16.82
CA PRO A 523 -0.27 -12.02 -17.19
C PRO A 523 -1.35 -12.66 -18.06
N VAL A 524 -1.00 -13.68 -18.85
CA VAL A 524 -1.90 -14.36 -19.79
C VAL A 524 -3.01 -15.19 -19.10
N VAL A 525 -2.87 -15.49 -17.80
CA VAL A 525 -3.87 -16.29 -17.06
C VAL A 525 -5.22 -15.60 -17.08
N ASP A 526 -6.23 -16.28 -17.60
CA ASP A 526 -7.60 -15.82 -17.74
C ASP A 526 -8.60 -16.55 -16.83
N LEU A 527 -8.15 -17.66 -16.18
CA LEU A 527 -8.93 -18.37 -15.16
C LEU A 527 -8.07 -18.82 -13.99
N VAL A 528 -8.59 -18.63 -12.77
CA VAL A 528 -8.01 -19.14 -11.52
C VAL A 528 -9.03 -20.04 -10.81
N MET A 529 -8.59 -21.19 -10.32
CA MET A 529 -9.39 -22.15 -9.54
C MET A 529 -8.81 -22.28 -8.13
N PHE A 530 -9.61 -22.00 -7.10
CA PHE A 530 -9.28 -22.32 -5.72
C PHE A 530 -9.84 -23.71 -5.40
N LEU A 531 -8.94 -24.71 -5.30
CA LEU A 531 -9.28 -26.12 -5.08
C LEU A 531 -8.97 -26.57 -3.66
N ARG A 532 -8.71 -25.62 -2.77
CA ARG A 532 -8.45 -25.83 -1.34
C ARG A 532 -9.16 -24.80 -0.51
N PRO A 533 -9.41 -25.06 0.80
CA PRO A 533 -9.95 -24.05 1.70
C PRO A 533 -9.08 -22.77 1.71
N THR A 534 -9.73 -21.62 1.70
CA THR A 534 -9.06 -20.32 1.90
C THR A 534 -8.78 -20.13 3.39
N GLU A 535 -7.55 -20.43 3.80
CA GLU A 535 -7.13 -20.33 5.22
C GLU A 535 -6.47 -18.98 5.54
N SER A 536 -5.87 -18.34 4.54
CA SER A 536 -5.18 -17.05 4.69
C SER A 536 -5.70 -16.01 3.69
N PRO A 537 -6.24 -14.87 4.19
CA PRO A 537 -6.62 -13.73 3.36
C PRO A 537 -5.49 -13.26 2.45
N ILE A 538 -4.27 -13.28 2.95
CA ILE A 538 -3.08 -12.84 2.22
C ILE A 538 -2.81 -13.73 1.03
N ILE A 539 -2.77 -15.04 1.26
CA ILE A 539 -2.52 -16.01 0.20
C ILE A 539 -3.60 -15.92 -0.87
N PHE A 540 -4.87 -15.78 -0.47
CA PHE A 540 -5.98 -15.60 -1.39
C PHE A 540 -5.80 -14.38 -2.30
N LEU A 541 -5.52 -13.21 -1.70
CA LEU A 541 -5.31 -11.97 -2.46
C LEU A 541 -4.04 -12.02 -3.33
N GLN A 542 -2.98 -12.68 -2.87
CA GLN A 542 -1.76 -12.89 -3.66
C GLN A 542 -2.03 -13.79 -4.87
N GLN A 543 -2.74 -14.91 -4.68
CA GLN A 543 -3.11 -15.85 -5.73
C GLN A 543 -4.06 -15.21 -6.75
N LEU A 544 -5.09 -14.50 -6.27
CA LEU A 544 -6.01 -13.73 -7.09
C LEU A 544 -5.27 -12.67 -7.92
N GLY A 545 -4.38 -11.93 -7.28
CA GLY A 545 -3.61 -10.84 -7.91
C GLY A 545 -2.72 -11.30 -9.07
N ARG A 546 -2.33 -12.58 -9.13
CA ARG A 546 -1.55 -13.13 -10.26
C ARG A 546 -2.34 -13.08 -11.57
N GLY A 547 -3.62 -13.39 -11.49
CA GLY A 547 -4.50 -13.36 -12.66
C GLY A 547 -5.07 -11.99 -13.00
N LEU A 548 -4.90 -10.95 -12.18
CA LEU A 548 -5.50 -9.63 -12.42
C LEU A 548 -4.65 -8.70 -13.28
N ARG A 549 -3.45 -9.10 -13.68
CA ARG A 549 -2.61 -8.30 -14.56
C ARG A 549 -3.17 -8.19 -15.95
N LYS A 550 -2.94 -7.04 -16.58
CA LYS A 550 -3.33 -6.81 -17.97
C LYS A 550 -2.48 -7.61 -18.93
N ALA A 551 -3.13 -8.23 -19.92
CA ALA A 551 -2.49 -8.85 -21.06
C ALA A 551 -3.26 -8.50 -22.35
N PRO A 552 -2.63 -8.56 -23.52
CA PRO A 552 -3.32 -8.35 -24.78
C PRO A 552 -4.53 -9.29 -24.91
N GLY A 553 -5.70 -8.74 -25.24
CA GLY A 553 -6.94 -9.50 -25.42
C GLY A 553 -7.61 -10.00 -24.13
N LYS A 554 -7.09 -9.65 -22.95
CA LYS A 554 -7.68 -10.02 -21.66
C LYS A 554 -8.55 -8.89 -21.11
N GLU A 555 -9.84 -9.12 -21.00
CA GLU A 555 -10.82 -8.14 -20.51
C GLU A 555 -11.07 -8.28 -19.00
N TYR A 556 -11.11 -9.51 -18.48
CA TYR A 556 -11.32 -9.84 -17.08
C TYR A 556 -10.63 -11.17 -16.71
N LEU A 557 -10.58 -11.46 -15.43
CA LEU A 557 -10.16 -12.74 -14.86
C LEU A 557 -11.38 -13.52 -14.40
N THR A 558 -11.53 -14.77 -14.82
CA THR A 558 -12.52 -15.68 -14.22
C THR A 558 -11.93 -16.35 -12.97
N VAL A 559 -12.68 -16.37 -11.88
CA VAL A 559 -12.29 -17.01 -10.61
C VAL A 559 -13.34 -18.04 -10.22
N LEU A 560 -12.95 -19.29 -10.09
CA LEU A 560 -13.79 -20.38 -9.60
C LEU A 560 -13.30 -20.80 -8.22
N ASP A 561 -14.12 -20.59 -7.20
CA ASP A 561 -13.82 -20.95 -5.82
C ASP A 561 -14.75 -22.09 -5.38
N PHE A 562 -14.17 -23.28 -5.19
CA PHE A 562 -14.91 -24.47 -4.77
C PHE A 562 -14.98 -24.52 -3.24
N ALA A 563 -15.97 -23.79 -2.71
CA ALA A 563 -16.15 -23.57 -1.29
C ALA A 563 -17.11 -24.61 -0.69
N GLY A 564 -16.75 -25.11 0.50
CA GLY A 564 -17.54 -26.05 1.27
C GLY A 564 -17.83 -25.53 2.68
N ASN A 565 -18.20 -26.43 3.58
CA ASN A 565 -18.50 -26.12 4.99
C ASN A 565 -17.26 -25.97 5.87
N TYR A 566 -16.13 -25.54 5.30
CA TYR A 566 -14.89 -25.30 6.03
C TYR A 566 -14.93 -23.98 6.85
N ARG A 567 -14.10 -23.92 7.88
CA ARG A 567 -13.96 -22.72 8.71
C ARG A 567 -13.51 -21.56 7.84
N GLN A 568 -14.07 -20.37 8.05
CA GLN A 568 -13.76 -19.13 7.32
C GLN A 568 -14.19 -19.09 5.84
N ALA A 569 -14.99 -20.02 5.35
CA ALA A 569 -15.53 -19.98 3.97
C ALA A 569 -16.24 -18.66 3.64
N ASN A 570 -16.77 -17.96 4.65
CA ASN A 570 -17.44 -16.67 4.52
C ASN A 570 -16.50 -15.44 4.44
N LEU A 571 -15.18 -15.63 4.37
CA LEU A 571 -14.23 -14.51 4.22
C LEU A 571 -14.14 -13.97 2.80
N ALA A 572 -14.32 -14.81 1.79
CA ALA A 572 -14.17 -14.41 0.39
C ALA A 572 -14.95 -13.15 -0.01
N PRO A 573 -16.23 -12.97 0.36
CA PRO A 573 -16.99 -11.74 0.05
C PRO A 573 -16.30 -10.48 0.55
N TYR A 574 -15.79 -10.46 1.77
CA TYR A 574 -15.11 -9.32 2.38
C TYR A 574 -13.78 -9.02 1.69
N LEU A 575 -12.99 -10.05 1.42
CA LEU A 575 -11.70 -9.89 0.72
C LEU A 575 -11.86 -9.31 -0.68
N LEU A 576 -12.90 -9.74 -1.40
CA LEU A 576 -13.22 -9.27 -2.75
C LEU A 576 -13.77 -7.83 -2.77
N SER A 577 -14.51 -7.42 -1.74
CA SER A 577 -15.04 -6.06 -1.62
C SER A 577 -14.02 -5.06 -1.10
N GLY A 578 -12.95 -5.52 -0.44
CA GLY A 578 -12.03 -4.68 0.29
C GLY A 578 -12.57 -4.12 1.61
N GLU A 579 -13.72 -4.65 2.09
CA GLU A 579 -14.31 -4.28 3.37
C GLU A 579 -13.83 -5.22 4.48
N THR A 580 -13.64 -4.68 5.68
CA THR A 580 -13.38 -5.52 6.86
C THR A 580 -14.65 -6.25 7.28
N ALA A 581 -14.52 -7.50 7.72
CA ALA A 581 -15.63 -8.27 8.27
C ALA A 581 -16.27 -7.50 9.43
N ASN A 582 -17.52 -7.03 9.24
CA ASN A 582 -18.21 -6.29 10.28
C ASN A 582 -18.73 -7.26 11.34
N PHE A 583 -18.15 -7.22 12.53
CA PHE A 583 -18.57 -8.03 13.68
C PHE A 583 -20.04 -7.84 14.08
N HIS A 584 -20.64 -6.72 13.68
CA HIS A 584 -22.03 -6.33 13.98
C HIS A 584 -23.01 -6.43 12.81
N ALA A 585 -22.54 -6.80 11.62
CA ALA A 585 -23.45 -6.93 10.48
C ALA A 585 -24.27 -8.22 10.62
N SER A 586 -25.40 -8.13 11.32
CA SER A 586 -26.42 -9.20 11.41
C SER A 586 -27.27 -9.28 10.13
N THR A 587 -26.73 -8.97 8.98
CA THR A 587 -27.52 -8.97 7.75
C THR A 587 -27.30 -10.26 7.00
N ALA A 588 -28.39 -10.98 6.82
CA ALA A 588 -28.51 -12.25 6.12
C ALA A 588 -27.97 -12.26 4.67
N ASP A 589 -27.64 -11.09 4.13
CA ASP A 589 -27.29 -10.91 2.72
C ASP A 589 -25.97 -10.16 2.52
N VAL A 590 -25.00 -10.33 3.45
CA VAL A 590 -23.69 -9.65 3.39
C VAL A 590 -23.01 -9.84 2.04
N ALA A 591 -22.95 -11.08 1.52
CA ALA A 591 -22.33 -11.36 0.24
C ALA A 591 -22.97 -10.63 -0.95
N LEU A 592 -24.28 -10.30 -0.86
CA LEU A 592 -25.02 -9.61 -1.93
C LEU A 592 -25.01 -8.08 -1.79
N THR A 593 -24.68 -7.55 -0.61
CA THR A 593 -24.79 -6.12 -0.31
C THR A 593 -23.45 -5.40 -0.27
N LEU A 594 -22.34 -6.14 -0.30
CA LEU A 594 -20.99 -5.56 -0.28
C LEU A 594 -20.67 -4.79 -1.57
N PRO A 595 -20.00 -3.63 -1.47
CA PRO A 595 -19.64 -2.81 -2.63
C PRO A 595 -18.39 -3.35 -3.33
N TYR A 596 -18.56 -4.28 -4.26
CA TYR A 596 -17.46 -4.83 -5.08
C TYR A 596 -16.86 -3.79 -6.02
N PRO A 597 -15.62 -4.01 -6.53
CA PRO A 597 -15.00 -3.12 -7.51
C PRO A 597 -15.84 -3.00 -8.79
N GLN A 598 -15.70 -1.87 -9.49
CA GLN A 598 -16.43 -1.62 -10.74
C GLN A 598 -16.10 -2.66 -11.82
N ASP A 599 -17.09 -3.01 -12.63
CA ASP A 599 -17.00 -4.02 -13.71
C ASP A 599 -16.69 -5.45 -13.20
N CYS A 600 -16.65 -5.68 -11.88
CA CYS A 600 -16.53 -7.02 -11.32
C CYS A 600 -17.89 -7.68 -11.16
N ILE A 601 -17.93 -8.99 -11.40
CA ILE A 601 -19.08 -9.85 -11.12
C ILE A 601 -18.71 -10.74 -9.94
N VAL A 602 -19.56 -10.79 -8.92
CA VAL A 602 -19.40 -11.70 -7.79
C VAL A 602 -20.71 -12.45 -7.61
N ASP A 603 -20.67 -13.75 -7.85
CA ASP A 603 -21.82 -14.65 -7.82
C ASP A 603 -21.53 -15.83 -6.89
N PHE A 604 -22.49 -16.16 -6.03
CA PHE A 604 -22.39 -17.27 -5.09
C PHE A 604 -23.57 -18.22 -5.29
N ASP A 605 -23.29 -19.51 -5.24
CA ASP A 605 -24.33 -20.53 -5.15
C ASP A 605 -25.26 -20.25 -3.96
N LEU A 606 -26.58 -20.41 -4.15
CA LEU A 606 -27.56 -20.15 -3.09
C LEU A 606 -27.29 -20.97 -1.83
N LYS A 607 -26.85 -22.23 -1.96
CA LYS A 607 -26.46 -23.07 -0.81
C LYS A 607 -25.27 -22.46 -0.05
N LEU A 608 -24.34 -21.81 -0.75
CA LEU A 608 -23.18 -21.16 -0.16
C LEU A 608 -23.59 -19.90 0.60
N ILE A 609 -24.55 -19.12 0.07
CA ILE A 609 -25.13 -17.97 0.76
C ILE A 609 -25.82 -18.42 2.06
N ASP A 610 -26.60 -19.52 2.03
CA ASP A 610 -27.22 -20.09 3.23
C ASP A 610 -26.19 -20.61 4.24
N LEU A 611 -25.09 -21.17 3.78
CA LEU A 611 -23.96 -21.55 4.64
C LEU A 611 -23.35 -20.32 5.31
N PHE A 612 -23.04 -19.27 4.55
CA PHE A 612 -22.48 -18.03 5.09
C PHE A 612 -23.41 -17.41 6.14
N ARG A 613 -24.72 -17.41 5.90
CA ARG A 613 -25.73 -16.94 6.86
C ARG A 613 -25.66 -17.73 8.17
N LYS A 614 -25.60 -19.06 8.11
CA LYS A 614 -25.48 -19.90 9.30
C LYS A 614 -24.17 -19.68 10.06
N MET A 615 -23.06 -19.47 9.33
CA MET A 615 -21.77 -19.16 9.94
C MET A 615 -21.78 -17.79 10.65
N GLU A 616 -22.42 -16.78 10.07
CA GLU A 616 -22.58 -15.45 10.68
C GLU A 616 -23.47 -15.51 11.95
N GLU A 617 -24.57 -16.29 11.91
CA GLU A 617 -25.45 -16.50 13.06
C GLU A 617 -24.74 -17.24 14.21
N GLY A 618 -23.81 -18.13 13.89
CA GLY A 618 -23.00 -18.90 14.84
C GLY A 618 -21.83 -18.13 15.44
N LYS A 619 -21.50 -16.91 14.95
CA LYS A 619 -20.41 -16.11 15.51
C LYS A 619 -20.72 -15.72 16.95
N ARG A 620 -19.71 -15.90 17.82
CA ARG A 620 -19.76 -15.44 19.21
C ARG A 620 -19.85 -13.92 19.23
N LYS A 621 -20.68 -13.38 20.09
CA LYS A 621 -20.94 -11.94 20.21
C LYS A 621 -20.58 -11.46 21.63
N GLY A 622 -20.26 -10.18 21.73
CA GLY A 622 -20.02 -9.55 23.03
C GLY A 622 -18.78 -10.05 23.72
N HIS A 623 -18.87 -10.17 25.02
CA HIS A 623 -17.78 -10.60 25.91
C HIS A 623 -17.14 -11.93 25.51
N ASP A 624 -17.98 -12.91 25.13
CA ASP A 624 -17.50 -14.25 24.76
C ASP A 624 -16.55 -14.21 23.56
N ALA A 625 -16.76 -13.29 22.62
CA ALA A 625 -15.88 -13.11 21.47
C ALA A 625 -14.49 -12.55 21.89
N VAL A 626 -14.49 -11.60 22.80
CA VAL A 626 -13.24 -11.01 23.32
C VAL A 626 -12.43 -12.05 24.09
N VAL A 627 -13.10 -12.83 24.96
CA VAL A 627 -12.47 -13.92 25.73
C VAL A 627 -11.94 -15.02 24.80
N HIS A 628 -12.72 -15.39 23.79
CA HIS A 628 -12.28 -16.38 22.81
C HIS A 628 -11.02 -15.92 22.05
N GLU A 629 -11.01 -14.66 21.64
CA GLU A 629 -9.88 -14.09 20.92
C GLU A 629 -8.63 -13.97 21.79
N TYR A 630 -8.78 -13.53 23.03
CA TYR A 630 -7.70 -13.56 24.02
C TYR A 630 -7.09 -14.96 24.17
N ASN A 631 -7.94 -15.98 24.33
CA ASN A 631 -7.46 -17.37 24.47
C ASN A 631 -6.77 -17.86 23.20
N ARG A 632 -7.26 -17.48 22.02
CA ARG A 632 -6.62 -17.76 20.74
C ARG A 632 -5.21 -17.16 20.67
N VAL A 633 -5.05 -15.90 21.06
CA VAL A 633 -3.74 -15.23 21.09
C VAL A 633 -2.82 -15.90 22.14
N LYS A 634 -3.33 -16.23 23.31
CA LYS A 634 -2.59 -16.95 24.36
C LYS A 634 -2.09 -18.31 23.87
N GLU A 635 -2.92 -19.07 23.17
CA GLU A 635 -2.54 -20.35 22.55
C GLU A 635 -1.49 -20.16 21.46
N LEU A 636 -1.62 -19.12 20.63
CA LEU A 636 -0.66 -18.78 19.58
C LEU A 636 0.73 -18.49 20.15
N LEU A 637 0.80 -17.70 21.22
CA LEU A 637 2.03 -17.26 21.85
C LEU A 637 2.62 -18.26 22.85
N GLN A 638 1.82 -19.27 23.31
CA GLN A 638 2.17 -20.23 24.34
C GLN A 638 2.49 -19.60 25.72
N HIS A 639 2.06 -18.37 25.96
CA HIS A 639 2.13 -17.66 27.24
C HIS A 639 0.97 -16.65 27.36
N VAL A 640 0.80 -16.11 28.55
CA VAL A 640 -0.18 -15.05 28.80
C VAL A 640 0.26 -13.77 28.08
N PRO A 641 -0.51 -13.23 27.11
CA PRO A 641 -0.08 -12.08 26.34
C PRO A 641 0.05 -10.81 27.20
N THR A 642 1.01 -9.95 26.85
CA THR A 642 1.04 -8.56 27.26
C THR A 642 -0.03 -7.76 26.52
N ARG A 643 -0.27 -6.49 26.89
CA ARG A 643 -1.21 -5.63 26.13
C ARG A 643 -0.73 -5.40 24.72
N VAL A 644 0.57 -5.19 24.54
CA VAL A 644 1.19 -5.01 23.22
C VAL A 644 0.98 -6.24 22.36
N GLU A 645 1.29 -7.43 22.87
CA GLU A 645 1.11 -8.69 22.14
C GLU A 645 -0.37 -8.95 21.81
N LEU A 646 -1.27 -8.76 22.78
CA LEU A 646 -2.70 -8.92 22.54
C LEU A 646 -3.19 -7.94 21.46
N PHE A 647 -2.79 -6.67 21.53
CA PHE A 647 -3.14 -5.66 20.53
C PHE A 647 -2.59 -6.02 19.14
N THR A 648 -1.36 -6.51 19.09
CA THR A 648 -0.69 -6.86 17.82
C THR A 648 -1.36 -8.05 17.14
N HIS A 649 -1.78 -9.07 17.91
CA HIS A 649 -2.30 -10.34 17.38
C HIS A 649 -3.82 -10.46 17.39
N MET A 650 -4.54 -9.52 18.03
CA MET A 650 -6.00 -9.53 18.09
C MET A 650 -6.61 -9.23 16.72
N ASP A 651 -7.66 -10.00 16.37
CA ASP A 651 -8.47 -9.76 15.18
C ASP A 651 -9.03 -8.33 15.16
N GLU A 652 -8.93 -7.67 14.01
CA GLU A 652 -9.32 -6.26 13.88
C GLU A 652 -10.81 -6.04 14.16
N ALA A 653 -11.68 -6.96 13.76
CA ALA A 653 -13.11 -6.82 14.01
C ALA A 653 -13.44 -6.92 15.50
N VAL A 654 -12.74 -7.79 16.25
CA VAL A 654 -12.86 -7.90 17.71
C VAL A 654 -12.31 -6.66 18.39
N TYR A 655 -11.17 -6.14 17.90
CA TYR A 655 -10.60 -4.89 18.40
C TYR A 655 -11.53 -3.69 18.16
N GLN A 656 -12.13 -3.58 16.98
CA GLN A 656 -13.12 -2.52 16.68
C GLN A 656 -14.36 -2.64 17.56
N TYR A 657 -14.79 -3.86 17.91
CA TYR A 657 -15.83 -4.09 18.91
C TYR A 657 -15.39 -3.55 20.28
N CYS A 658 -14.19 -3.87 20.75
CA CYS A 658 -13.66 -3.36 22.00
C CYS A 658 -13.59 -1.83 22.06
N LEU A 659 -13.32 -1.16 20.93
CA LEU A 659 -13.33 0.31 20.88
C LEU A 659 -14.74 0.92 21.02
N LYS A 660 -15.78 0.25 20.53
CA LYS A 660 -17.18 0.69 20.64
C LYS A 660 -17.77 0.39 22.01
N GLU A 661 -17.46 -0.79 22.55
CA GLU A 661 -17.99 -1.27 23.83
C GLU A 661 -16.91 -1.15 24.93
N ALA A 662 -16.77 0.06 25.49
CA ALA A 662 -15.68 0.39 26.42
C ALA A 662 -15.61 -0.52 27.66
N LYS A 663 -16.73 -1.10 28.12
CA LYS A 663 -16.78 -2.04 29.26
C LYS A 663 -16.22 -3.41 28.89
N GLU A 664 -16.28 -3.80 27.64
CA GLU A 664 -15.79 -5.08 27.12
C GLU A 664 -14.36 -4.99 26.61
N ASN A 665 -13.77 -3.80 26.64
CA ASN A 665 -12.42 -3.54 26.14
C ASN A 665 -11.37 -3.94 27.20
N PRO A 666 -10.66 -5.09 26.99
CA PRO A 666 -9.69 -5.58 27.97
C PRO A 666 -8.55 -4.58 28.20
N PHE A 667 -8.16 -3.79 27.21
CA PHE A 667 -7.06 -2.83 27.30
C PHE A 667 -7.32 -1.65 28.24
N ARG A 668 -8.55 -1.47 28.72
CA ARG A 668 -8.92 -0.42 29.68
C ARG A 668 -8.94 -0.88 31.12
N HIS A 669 -8.84 -2.20 31.38
CA HIS A 669 -8.84 -2.81 32.70
C HIS A 669 -8.18 -4.20 32.66
N TYR A 670 -7.00 -4.28 32.05
CA TYR A 670 -6.36 -5.53 31.68
C TYR A 670 -6.03 -6.44 32.87
N VAL A 671 -5.58 -5.86 33.98
CA VAL A 671 -5.32 -6.62 35.21
C VAL A 671 -6.59 -7.28 35.74
N MET A 672 -7.71 -6.56 35.76
CA MET A 672 -9.02 -7.10 36.15
C MET A 672 -9.50 -8.18 35.17
N PHE A 673 -9.34 -7.95 33.88
CA PHE A 673 -9.72 -8.90 32.83
C PHE A 673 -8.95 -10.22 32.95
N ARG A 674 -7.63 -10.18 33.11
CA ARG A 674 -6.80 -11.36 33.34
C ARG A 674 -7.13 -12.09 34.66
N SER A 675 -7.45 -11.35 35.70
CA SER A 675 -7.89 -11.90 36.97
C SER A 675 -9.19 -12.67 36.84
N ALA A 676 -10.17 -12.15 36.10
CA ALA A 676 -11.45 -12.81 35.86
C ALA A 676 -11.30 -14.12 35.08
N LEU A 677 -10.27 -14.25 34.25
CA LEU A 677 -9.93 -15.47 33.50
C LEU A 677 -9.02 -16.44 34.26
N GLY A 678 -8.55 -16.07 35.46
CA GLY A 678 -7.60 -16.87 36.24
C GLY A 678 -6.16 -16.85 35.71
N ASP A 679 -5.81 -15.89 34.87
CA ASP A 679 -4.51 -15.75 34.20
C ASP A 679 -3.61 -14.67 34.83
N LEU A 680 -4.01 -14.12 35.98
CA LEU A 680 -3.22 -13.14 36.68
C LEU A 680 -2.30 -13.83 37.72
N GLU A 681 -1.04 -13.43 37.76
CA GLU A 681 -0.05 -13.87 38.75
C GLU A 681 -0.51 -13.49 40.17
N LYS A 682 -0.28 -14.37 41.17
CA LYS A 682 -0.76 -14.19 42.54
C LYS A 682 -0.31 -12.85 43.17
N GLU A 683 0.90 -12.43 42.88
CA GLU A 683 1.47 -11.18 43.40
C GLU A 683 0.74 -9.96 42.82
N LYS A 684 0.30 -10.03 41.56
CA LYS A 684 -0.44 -8.93 40.92
C LYS A 684 -1.92 -8.89 41.33
N CYS A 685 -2.46 -10.00 41.84
CA CYS A 685 -3.82 -10.01 42.38
C CYS A 685 -3.96 -9.06 43.59
N ALA A 686 -2.88 -8.84 44.33
CA ALA A 686 -2.86 -7.89 45.47
C ALA A 686 -3.06 -6.43 45.06
N TRP A 687 -2.90 -6.07 43.79
CA TRP A 687 -3.14 -4.71 43.29
C TRP A 687 -4.63 -4.39 43.11
N ILE A 688 -5.47 -5.42 42.93
CA ILE A 688 -6.90 -5.22 42.65
C ILE A 688 -7.59 -4.60 43.88
N GLY A 689 -8.33 -3.51 43.66
CA GLY A 689 -9.04 -2.78 44.68
C GLY A 689 -8.13 -1.94 45.59
N THR A 690 -6.90 -1.69 45.16
CA THR A 690 -5.94 -0.80 45.84
C THR A 690 -5.54 0.37 44.94
N ASP A 691 -4.83 1.34 45.49
CA ASP A 691 -4.24 2.47 44.79
C ASP A 691 -3.35 2.03 43.60
N ALA A 692 -2.73 0.88 43.68
CA ALA A 692 -1.95 0.29 42.57
C ALA A 692 -2.83 -0.04 41.37
N GLY A 693 -3.92 -0.76 41.58
CA GLY A 693 -4.87 -1.10 40.55
C GLY A 693 -5.53 0.13 39.92
N ASP A 694 -5.97 1.06 40.77
CA ASP A 694 -6.61 2.31 40.34
C ASP A 694 -5.65 3.19 39.52
N PHE A 695 -4.36 3.18 39.85
CA PHE A 695 -3.34 3.91 39.10
C PHE A 695 -3.11 3.29 37.70
N LEU A 696 -3.01 1.96 37.60
CA LEU A 696 -2.88 1.28 36.31
C LEU A 696 -4.09 1.56 35.45
N GLU A 697 -5.30 1.45 35.99
CA GLU A 697 -6.53 1.74 35.25
C GLU A 697 -6.61 3.21 34.80
N LEU A 698 -6.14 4.15 35.64
CA LEU A 698 -6.04 5.57 35.26
C LEU A 698 -5.17 5.76 34.00
N ILE A 699 -4.00 5.09 33.95
CA ILE A 699 -3.08 5.22 32.81
C ILE A 699 -3.68 4.56 31.56
N GLU A 700 -4.30 3.39 31.71
CA GLU A 700 -5.00 2.69 30.63
C GLU A 700 -6.12 3.53 30.00
N GLN A 701 -6.84 4.28 30.83
CA GLN A 701 -8.00 5.07 30.40
C GLN A 701 -7.70 6.54 30.10
N THR A 702 -6.45 7.00 30.33
CA THR A 702 -6.11 8.41 30.12
C THR A 702 -6.38 8.86 28.69
N ASN A 703 -7.03 10.01 28.51
CA ASN A 703 -7.32 10.54 27.19
C ASN A 703 -6.04 11.05 26.50
N MET A 704 -5.87 10.69 25.23
CA MET A 704 -4.74 11.08 24.40
C MET A 704 -5.25 11.79 23.14
N GLN A 705 -5.17 13.11 23.13
CA GLN A 705 -5.29 13.91 21.90
C GLN A 705 -3.97 13.94 21.11
N LYS A 706 -2.85 13.83 21.84
CA LYS A 706 -1.47 13.67 21.35
C LYS A 706 -0.72 12.72 22.28
N SER A 707 0.42 12.21 21.83
CA SER A 707 1.26 11.27 22.59
C SER A 707 1.96 11.89 23.84
N TYR A 708 1.75 13.16 24.13
CA TYR A 708 2.50 13.97 25.11
C TYR A 708 2.59 13.40 26.53
N LYS A 709 1.57 12.68 27.02
CA LYS A 709 1.59 12.09 28.35
C LYS A 709 2.54 10.89 28.47
N MET A 710 2.77 10.18 27.37
CA MET A 710 3.52 8.92 27.38
C MET A 710 4.99 9.10 27.77
N PRO A 711 5.76 10.02 27.19
CA PRO A 711 7.13 10.25 27.64
C PRO A 711 7.23 10.78 29.09
N VAL A 712 6.20 11.46 29.62
CA VAL A 712 6.19 11.85 31.03
C VAL A 712 5.99 10.63 31.93
N LEU A 713 5.10 9.71 31.58
CA LEU A 713 4.90 8.46 32.31
C LEU A 713 6.12 7.54 32.19
N SER A 714 6.76 7.46 31.03
CA SER A 714 8.01 6.71 30.86
C SER A 714 9.14 7.21 31.75
N ALA A 715 9.23 8.52 32.01
CA ALA A 715 10.25 9.09 32.90
C ALA A 715 10.23 8.54 34.34
N PHE A 716 9.08 8.02 34.78
CA PHE A 716 8.99 7.35 36.09
C PHE A 716 9.63 5.96 36.08
N CYS A 717 9.76 5.32 34.94
CA CYS A 717 10.26 3.94 34.76
C CYS A 717 11.63 3.87 34.07
N GLU A 718 12.15 4.99 33.57
CA GLU A 718 13.39 5.06 32.79
C GLU A 718 14.35 6.14 33.33
N ALA A 719 15.65 5.97 33.03
CA ALA A 719 16.68 6.98 33.30
C ALA A 719 17.73 6.98 32.19
N ASP A 720 18.54 8.04 32.14
CA ASP A 720 19.72 8.08 31.29
C ASP A 720 20.67 6.94 31.66
N GLY A 721 20.98 6.07 30.68
CA GLY A 721 21.81 4.88 30.89
C GLY A 721 21.07 3.55 31.08
N GLY A 722 19.75 3.51 31.00
CA GLY A 722 18.95 2.26 31.02
C GLY A 722 17.67 2.31 31.85
N SER A 723 16.99 1.17 31.99
CA SER A 723 15.80 1.08 32.85
C SER A 723 16.17 1.13 34.31
N VAL A 724 15.38 1.89 35.08
CA VAL A 724 15.48 1.93 36.56
C VAL A 724 14.93 0.61 37.11
N ASN A 725 15.60 0.03 38.12
CA ASN A 725 15.05 -1.10 38.85
C ASN A 725 13.86 -0.62 39.72
N GLY A 726 12.67 -0.58 39.11
CA GLY A 726 11.46 -0.15 39.79
C GLY A 726 10.86 1.15 39.22
N LEU A 727 10.00 1.78 40.03
CA LEU A 727 9.32 3.02 39.70
C LEU A 727 9.88 4.16 40.57
N LYS A 728 10.14 5.33 39.96
CA LYS A 728 10.50 6.55 40.74
C LYS A 728 9.24 7.16 41.36
N MET A 729 9.33 7.66 42.63
CA MET A 729 8.24 8.40 43.22
C MET A 729 8.08 9.82 42.69
N ALA A 730 9.15 10.39 42.15
CA ALA A 730 9.16 11.74 41.59
C ALA A 730 10.19 11.85 40.49
N VAL A 731 9.93 12.71 39.53
CA VAL A 731 10.82 12.94 38.36
C VAL A 731 11.15 14.42 38.22
N THR A 732 12.41 14.71 37.93
CA THR A 732 12.94 16.05 37.72
C THR A 732 12.66 16.57 36.30
N GLU A 733 12.91 17.85 36.05
CA GLU A 733 12.87 18.43 34.71
C GLU A 733 13.82 17.69 33.72
N SER A 734 15.01 17.32 34.19
CA SER A 734 15.98 16.59 33.40
C SER A 734 15.54 15.17 33.06
N ASP A 735 14.92 14.44 33.98
CA ASP A 735 14.38 13.10 33.74
C ASP A 735 13.32 13.14 32.65
N VAL A 736 12.38 14.07 32.77
CA VAL A 736 11.28 14.18 31.81
C VAL A 736 11.76 14.72 30.44
N LEU A 737 12.69 15.68 30.44
CA LEU A 737 13.27 16.21 29.21
C LEU A 737 14.02 15.12 28.43
N TRP A 738 14.80 14.30 29.13
CA TRP A 738 15.51 13.17 28.51
C TRP A 738 14.53 12.17 27.88
N SER A 739 13.53 11.71 28.65
CA SER A 739 12.50 10.79 28.14
C SER A 739 11.70 11.38 26.97
N TRP A 740 11.38 12.69 27.05
CA TRP A 740 10.69 13.42 25.99
C TRP A 740 11.51 13.46 24.69
N LYS A 741 12.78 13.85 24.77
CA LYS A 741 13.65 13.92 23.60
C LYS A 741 13.85 12.54 23.00
N LYS A 742 14.17 11.53 23.80
CA LYS A 742 14.30 10.14 23.37
C LYS A 742 13.05 9.67 22.60
N PHE A 743 11.88 9.92 23.16
CA PHE A 743 10.61 9.53 22.55
C PHE A 743 10.35 10.24 21.21
N TYR A 744 10.54 11.56 21.15
CA TYR A 744 10.26 12.32 19.95
C TYR A 744 11.37 12.31 18.90
N GLN A 745 12.56 11.86 19.23
CA GLN A 745 13.63 11.55 18.27
C GLN A 745 13.41 10.22 17.56
N THR A 746 12.59 9.33 18.14
CA THR A 746 12.30 8.03 17.54
C THR A 746 11.33 8.19 16.37
N GLY A 747 11.72 7.73 15.19
CA GLY A 747 10.90 7.70 14.00
C GLY A 747 10.28 9.05 13.65
N THR A 748 8.96 9.04 13.43
CA THR A 748 8.18 10.23 13.08
C THR A 748 7.38 10.81 14.25
N ASN A 749 7.69 10.42 15.48
CA ASN A 749 7.00 10.90 16.67
C ASN A 749 7.06 12.43 16.82
N TRP A 750 8.14 13.07 16.33
CA TRP A 750 8.31 14.53 16.30
C TRP A 750 7.14 15.27 15.61
N LYS A 751 6.39 14.62 14.69
CA LYS A 751 5.20 15.20 14.03
C LYS A 751 4.09 15.61 15.01
N ASP A 752 4.09 15.07 16.22
CA ASP A 752 3.15 15.46 17.26
C ASP A 752 3.53 16.74 17.99
N VAL A 753 4.81 17.12 17.96
CA VAL A 753 5.28 18.30 18.71
C VAL A 753 4.80 19.58 18.03
N ASN A 754 4.20 20.48 18.80
CA ASN A 754 3.68 21.73 18.29
C ASN A 754 4.78 22.56 17.62
N LYS A 755 4.46 23.14 16.47
CA LYS A 755 5.32 23.97 15.60
C LYS A 755 6.37 23.20 14.79
N CYS A 756 6.50 21.89 14.93
CA CYS A 756 7.38 21.09 14.08
C CYS A 756 6.65 20.66 12.80
N LYS A 757 7.15 21.08 11.66
CA LYS A 757 6.71 20.66 10.34
C LYS A 757 7.69 19.65 9.71
N THR A 758 8.95 19.71 10.14
CA THR A 758 10.04 18.83 9.71
C THR A 758 10.78 18.28 10.94
N LYS A 759 11.55 17.20 10.75
CA LYS A 759 12.42 16.65 11.81
C LYS A 759 13.45 17.69 12.29
N ALA A 760 13.98 18.49 11.36
CA ALA A 760 14.92 19.57 11.66
C ALA A 760 14.31 20.65 12.56
N ASP A 761 13.01 20.95 12.46
CA ASP A 761 12.35 21.89 13.37
C ASP A 761 12.39 21.38 14.81
N PHE A 762 12.19 20.07 15.02
CA PHE A 762 12.28 19.45 16.34
C PHE A 762 13.72 19.46 16.87
N GLU A 763 14.70 19.13 16.06
CA GLU A 763 16.11 19.06 16.42
C GLU A 763 16.71 20.44 16.78
N ASN A 764 16.19 21.51 16.17
CA ASN A 764 16.57 22.89 16.46
C ASN A 764 15.87 23.52 17.65
N MET A 765 14.91 22.84 18.29
CA MET A 765 14.24 23.34 19.49
C MET A 765 15.18 23.36 20.69
N THR A 766 15.15 24.44 21.48
CA THR A 766 15.91 24.54 22.72
C THR A 766 15.26 23.73 23.85
N ASP A 767 16.06 23.36 24.87
CA ASP A 767 15.54 22.68 26.07
C ASP A 767 14.40 23.46 26.72
N LYS A 768 14.47 24.78 26.70
CA LYS A 768 13.42 25.67 27.22
C LYS A 768 12.12 25.53 26.44
N ASP A 769 12.18 25.39 25.12
CA ASP A 769 10.99 25.17 24.27
C ASP A 769 10.35 23.82 24.54
N HIS A 770 11.17 22.77 24.72
CA HIS A 770 10.68 21.44 25.10
C HIS A 770 10.03 21.46 26.47
N LEU A 771 10.68 22.03 27.48
CA LEU A 771 10.14 22.14 28.85
C LEU A 771 8.83 22.94 28.88
N GLN A 772 8.72 24.01 28.08
CA GLN A 772 7.46 24.74 27.97
C GLN A 772 6.32 23.88 27.41
N ASN A 773 6.58 23.04 26.41
CA ASN A 773 5.59 22.09 25.88
C ASN A 773 5.20 21.04 26.93
N ILE A 774 6.19 20.49 27.64
CA ILE A 774 6.02 19.48 28.69
C ILE A 774 5.18 20.04 29.85
N THR A 775 5.53 21.20 30.38
CA THR A 775 4.86 21.78 31.55
C THR A 775 3.45 22.24 31.23
N LYS A 776 3.27 22.92 30.06
CA LYS A 776 1.99 23.51 29.67
C LYS A 776 0.92 22.47 29.43
N ASN A 777 1.27 21.34 28.84
CA ASN A 777 0.32 20.33 28.40
C ASN A 777 0.36 19.06 29.27
N PRO A 778 1.30 18.08 29.06
CA PRO A 778 1.15 16.78 29.70
C PRO A 778 1.23 16.83 31.22
N VAL A 779 2.17 17.57 31.80
CA VAL A 779 2.35 17.67 33.29
C VAL A 779 1.12 18.32 33.94
N ASN A 780 0.65 19.43 33.38
CA ASN A 780 -0.53 20.12 33.92
C ASN A 780 -1.79 19.23 33.80
N PHE A 781 -1.99 18.56 32.65
CA PHE A 781 -3.12 17.66 32.49
C PHE A 781 -3.05 16.41 33.36
N LEU A 782 -1.87 15.83 33.59
CA LEU A 782 -1.71 14.71 34.52
C LEU A 782 -2.08 15.13 35.95
N LYS A 783 -1.65 16.30 36.40
CA LYS A 783 -2.03 16.84 37.72
C LYS A 783 -3.54 17.10 37.85
N GLN A 784 -4.18 17.64 36.80
CA GLN A 784 -5.61 17.98 36.84
C GLN A 784 -6.52 16.76 36.68
N SER A 785 -6.17 15.84 35.77
CA SER A 785 -7.03 14.68 35.40
C SER A 785 -6.59 13.37 36.05
N GLY A 786 -5.50 13.37 36.82
CA GLY A 786 -4.88 12.17 37.39
C GLY A 786 -5.52 11.71 38.70
N LYS A 787 -6.76 12.08 39.02
CA LYS A 787 -7.52 11.63 40.20
C LYS A 787 -6.70 11.75 41.52
N GLY A 788 -5.80 12.74 41.65
CA GLY A 788 -4.95 12.95 42.82
C GLY A 788 -3.69 12.07 42.92
N PHE A 789 -3.44 11.22 41.92
CA PHE A 789 -2.21 10.40 41.91
C PHE A 789 -0.94 11.21 41.58
N PHE A 790 -1.07 12.33 40.90
CA PHE A 790 0.05 13.21 40.53
C PHE A 790 0.00 14.50 41.35
N VAL A 791 1.08 14.76 42.09
CA VAL A 791 1.18 15.86 43.05
C VAL A 791 2.39 16.74 42.77
N ASP A 792 2.38 17.96 43.36
CA ASP A 792 3.54 18.84 43.40
C ASP A 792 4.47 18.41 44.54
N LYS A 793 5.79 18.41 44.25
CA LYS A 793 6.82 18.13 45.22
C LYS A 793 8.01 19.04 44.97
N GLU A 794 8.49 19.69 46.01
CA GLU A 794 9.62 20.63 45.91
C GLU A 794 10.86 19.96 45.32
N GLY A 795 11.49 20.60 44.35
CA GLY A 795 12.65 20.06 43.63
C GLY A 795 12.34 19.06 42.48
N TYR A 796 11.07 18.77 42.26
CA TYR A 796 10.65 17.84 41.19
C TYR A 796 9.62 18.47 40.24
N LEU A 797 9.59 18.05 39.01
CA LEU A 797 8.60 18.54 38.03
C LEU A 797 7.20 17.97 38.30
N ILE A 798 7.15 16.70 38.70
CA ILE A 798 5.92 15.99 39.04
C ILE A 798 6.26 14.77 39.92
N ALA A 799 5.40 14.45 40.88
CA ALA A 799 5.56 13.32 41.79
C ALA A 799 4.27 12.48 41.87
N LEU A 800 4.40 11.24 42.32
CA LEU A 800 3.27 10.40 42.71
C LEU A 800 2.91 10.69 44.18
N LYS A 801 1.64 10.47 44.54
CA LYS A 801 1.18 10.60 45.95
C LYS A 801 1.91 9.60 46.86
N ASP A 802 2.11 9.96 48.14
CA ASP A 802 2.95 9.18 49.06
C ASP A 802 2.42 7.75 49.30
N GLU A 803 1.12 7.51 49.22
CA GLU A 803 0.50 6.18 49.34
C GLU A 803 1.03 5.16 48.29
N MET A 804 1.54 5.63 47.17
CA MET A 804 2.18 4.78 46.18
C MET A 804 3.51 4.19 46.63
N GLN A 805 4.11 4.70 47.73
CA GLN A 805 5.39 4.22 48.22
C GLN A 805 5.32 2.77 48.73
N ALA A 806 4.20 2.37 49.31
CA ALA A 806 3.98 0.99 49.74
C ALA A 806 4.00 -0.01 48.58
N VAL A 807 3.38 0.35 47.47
CA VAL A 807 3.36 -0.45 46.23
C VAL A 807 4.77 -0.70 45.68
N LEU A 808 5.65 0.28 45.84
CA LEU A 808 7.03 0.22 45.35
C LEU A 808 7.93 -0.67 46.19
N GLN A 809 7.66 -0.76 47.52
CA GLN A 809 8.44 -1.59 48.42
C GLN A 809 8.18 -3.08 48.27
N GLU A 810 6.96 -3.49 47.87
CA GLU A 810 6.54 -4.88 47.78
C GLU A 810 6.65 -5.49 46.34
N GLY A 811 6.79 -4.67 45.28
CA GLY A 811 6.77 -5.20 43.90
C GLY A 811 7.17 -4.21 42.82
N GLY A 812 8.02 -3.24 43.15
CA GLY A 812 8.32 -2.06 42.31
C GLY A 812 8.76 -2.37 40.85
N THR A 813 9.55 -3.41 40.60
CA THR A 813 10.00 -3.77 39.25
C THR A 813 8.84 -4.29 38.40
N ARG A 814 8.05 -5.23 38.94
CA ARG A 814 6.88 -5.79 38.24
C ARG A 814 5.81 -4.75 37.95
N PHE A 815 5.63 -3.80 38.86
CA PHE A 815 4.69 -2.71 38.68
C PHE A 815 5.17 -1.73 37.60
N ALA A 816 6.47 -1.45 37.53
CA ALA A 816 7.07 -0.65 36.49
C ALA A 816 6.96 -1.32 35.11
N ASP A 817 7.08 -2.66 35.05
CA ASP A 817 6.89 -3.43 33.82
C ASP A 817 5.45 -3.31 33.28
N GLU A 818 4.44 -3.36 34.16
CA GLU A 818 3.05 -3.11 33.76
C GLU A 818 2.84 -1.69 33.22
N ILE A 819 3.46 -0.68 33.82
CA ILE A 819 3.39 0.70 33.32
C ILE A 819 4.05 0.80 31.95
N ARG A 820 5.21 0.16 31.74
CA ARG A 820 5.90 0.13 30.44
C ARG A 820 5.01 -0.51 29.37
N ASP A 821 4.39 -1.65 29.67
CA ASP A 821 3.47 -2.33 28.76
C ASP A 821 2.25 -1.45 28.42
N ILE A 822 1.66 -0.77 29.41
CA ILE A 822 0.57 0.19 29.16
C ILE A 822 1.03 1.34 28.26
N VAL A 823 2.17 1.94 28.57
CA VAL A 823 2.70 3.08 27.79
C VAL A 823 2.99 2.66 26.36
N GLN A 824 3.65 1.53 26.14
CA GLN A 824 3.93 1.00 24.81
C GLN A 824 2.63 0.72 24.04
N TYR A 825 1.69 0.02 24.63
CA TYR A 825 0.39 -0.23 24.02
C TYR A 825 -0.33 1.08 23.64
N ARG A 826 -0.36 2.06 24.54
CA ARG A 826 -1.03 3.35 24.31
C ARG A 826 -0.38 4.15 23.18
N VAL A 827 0.95 4.07 23.06
CA VAL A 827 1.70 4.68 21.95
C VAL A 827 1.34 3.99 20.63
N LEU A 828 1.37 2.66 20.60
CA LEU A 828 1.00 1.87 19.42
C LEU A 828 -0.44 2.13 19.00
N GLU A 829 -1.39 2.10 19.94
CA GLU A 829 -2.80 2.41 19.69
C GLU A 829 -2.98 3.82 19.08
N TYR A 830 -2.27 4.81 19.64
CA TYR A 830 -2.36 6.20 19.16
C TYR A 830 -1.85 6.36 17.73
N TYR A 831 -0.66 5.83 17.42
CA TYR A 831 -0.09 5.95 16.07
C TYR A 831 -0.83 5.08 15.06
N TRP A 832 -1.35 3.91 15.47
CA TRP A 832 -2.22 3.08 14.65
C TRP A 832 -3.52 3.79 14.27
N LYS A 833 -4.20 4.43 15.22
CA LYS A 833 -5.40 5.24 14.95
C LYS A 833 -5.07 6.41 14.01
N ARG A 834 -3.97 7.12 14.26
CA ARG A 834 -3.53 8.22 13.40
C ARG A 834 -3.23 7.77 11.97
N TYR A 835 -2.66 6.59 11.80
CA TYR A 835 -2.46 5.99 10.48
C TYR A 835 -3.81 5.77 9.78
N ARG A 836 -4.75 5.11 10.45
CA ARG A 836 -6.09 4.81 9.89
C ARG A 836 -6.90 6.07 9.58
N ASP A 837 -6.86 7.09 10.42
CA ASP A 837 -7.58 8.37 10.19
C ASP A 837 -7.02 9.13 8.98
N LYS A 838 -5.77 8.86 8.57
CA LYS A 838 -5.16 9.43 7.37
C LYS A 838 -5.38 8.57 6.13
N ALA A 839 -5.53 7.25 6.29
CA ALA A 839 -5.86 6.32 5.22
C ALA A 839 -7.32 6.44 4.80
#